data_b0459c157c488344c7ac3f7c270911cd
#
_entry.id   b0459c157c488344c7ac3f7c270911cd
#
_cell.length_a   1.000
_cell.length_b   1.000
_cell.length_c   1.000
_cell.angle_alpha   90.00
_cell.angle_beta   90.00
_cell.angle_gamma   90.00
#
_symmetry.space_group_name_H-M   'P 1'
#
loop_
_entity.id
_entity.type
_entity.pdbx_description
1 polymer ?
#
loop_
_entity_poly.entity_id
_entity_poly.type
_entity_poly.pdbx_seq_one_letter_code
_entity_poly.pdbx_strand_id
1 'polypeptide(L)'
;MIESTDKDFTAHTPMMQQYLRLKSQHPEILLFYRMGDFYELFYDDAKRASQLLDISLTKRGASAGEPIPMAGVPHHAVENYLAKLVNLGESVAICEQIGDPATTKGPVERKVVRIVTPGTISDEALLQERQDNLLAALWQDSKGFGYATLDISSGRFRLSEPQDRETMAAELQRTNPAELLYAEDFAEMSLIEGRRGLRRRPLWEFEIDTARQQLNMQFGTRDLTGFGVENARRGLCAAGCLLQYVKDTQRTSLPHIRSITMERQQDGIIMDAATRRNLEITLNLSGGVENTLASVLDCTVTPMGSRMLKRWLHMPVRHHDTLRARQQTIAALMEQTSELQPVLRQVGDLERILARLALRTARPRDLARMRHAFQQLPILNALLTDINSDYVQTLRKNIGDFNELCSLLERAIIDAPPVLIRDGGVIAPGYNEELDEWRALADGATDYLDRLEIREREKLGLDTLKVGFNAVHGYYIQVSRGQSHLVPMNYVRRQTLKNAERYIIPELKEYEDKVLTSKGKALSLEKQLYDQLFDILLPHLAELQLSASALAELDVLVNLAERAFTLNYCCPTLSDKPGITITEGRHPVVERVLNEPFIANPLALSSQRRMLIITGPNMGGKSTYMRQTALIVLMAYIGSFVPATQAEIGPIDRIFTRVGAADDLASGRSTFMVEMTETANILHNATEHSLVLMDEIGRGTSTYDGLSLAWACAENLANRIKAFTLFATHYFELTTLPEKMEGVANVHLDALEHGDTIAFMHTVQDGAASKSYGLAVAALAGLPKDVIKRARQKLRELENLSGNASATQVDGTQMSLLLPGQEETSPAVEALEALDPDSLTPRQALEWIYRLKNLV
;
A
#
# COMPACT_ATOMS: atom_id res chain seq x y z
N MET A 1 6.16 -37.26 -2.30
CA MET A 1 6.04 -38.04 -3.57
C MET A 1 4.65 -37.75 -4.11
N ILE A 2 4.52 -36.73 -4.96
CA ILE A 2 3.31 -36.49 -5.74
C ILE A 2 3.53 -37.29 -7.02
N GLU A 3 2.76 -38.33 -7.17
CA GLU A 3 2.63 -39.05 -8.45
C GLU A 3 2.26 -38.04 -9.52
N SER A 4 3.21 -37.72 -10.40
CA SER A 4 2.93 -37.12 -11.67
C SER A 4 2.09 -38.16 -12.45
N THR A 5 0.79 -38.00 -12.42
CA THR A 5 -0.06 -38.63 -13.42
C THR A 5 0.41 -38.10 -14.76
N ASP A 6 1.16 -38.88 -15.47
CA ASP A 6 1.46 -38.71 -16.89
C ASP A 6 0.12 -38.75 -17.63
N LYS A 7 -0.55 -37.60 -17.71
CA LYS A 7 -1.77 -37.49 -18.50
C LYS A 7 -1.38 -37.72 -19.94
N ASP A 8 -1.89 -38.79 -20.52
CA ASP A 8 -1.67 -39.12 -21.91
C ASP A 8 -2.31 -38.06 -22.82
N PHE A 9 -1.49 -37.15 -23.33
CA PHE A 9 -1.93 -36.11 -24.26
C PHE A 9 -1.82 -36.55 -25.73
N THR A 10 -1.60 -37.85 -26.02
CA THR A 10 -1.36 -38.35 -27.37
C THR A 10 -2.54 -38.12 -28.34
N ALA A 11 -3.76 -37.96 -27.84
CA ALA A 11 -4.96 -37.66 -28.65
C ALA A 11 -4.99 -36.21 -29.17
N HIS A 12 -4.15 -35.34 -28.65
CA HIS A 12 -4.09 -33.92 -29.00
C HIS A 12 -3.04 -33.63 -30.09
N THR A 13 -3.22 -32.50 -30.80
CA THR A 13 -2.24 -32.03 -31.79
C THR A 13 -0.89 -31.71 -31.08
N PRO A 14 0.26 -31.79 -31.78
CA PRO A 14 1.57 -31.55 -31.15
C PRO A 14 1.69 -30.22 -30.41
N MET A 15 1.07 -29.16 -30.94
CA MET A 15 1.00 -27.85 -30.29
C MET A 15 0.18 -27.89 -28.99
N MET A 16 -0.99 -28.54 -29.01
CA MET A 16 -1.82 -28.67 -27.81
C MET A 16 -1.21 -29.60 -26.78
N GLN A 17 -0.47 -30.61 -27.19
CA GLN A 17 0.31 -31.43 -26.25
C GLN A 17 1.35 -30.60 -25.49
N GLN A 18 2.07 -29.70 -26.18
CA GLN A 18 3.02 -28.78 -25.56
C GLN A 18 2.31 -27.82 -24.60
N TYR A 19 1.20 -27.23 -25.02
CA TYR A 19 0.39 -26.34 -24.17
C TYR A 19 -0.11 -27.06 -22.92
N LEU A 20 -0.70 -28.23 -23.04
CA LEU A 20 -1.25 -28.99 -21.92
C LEU A 20 -0.19 -29.46 -20.93
N ARG A 21 1.01 -29.82 -21.40
CA ARG A 21 2.15 -30.13 -20.53
C ARG A 21 2.59 -28.92 -19.72
N LEU A 22 2.68 -27.74 -20.33
CA LEU A 22 2.99 -26.48 -19.62
C LEU A 22 1.88 -26.10 -18.66
N LYS A 23 0.61 -26.22 -19.06
CA LYS A 23 -0.54 -25.94 -18.21
C LYS A 23 -0.64 -26.87 -17.01
N SER A 24 -0.28 -28.13 -17.15
CA SER A 24 -0.27 -29.09 -16.02
C SER A 24 0.74 -28.74 -14.93
N GLN A 25 1.78 -27.99 -15.24
CA GLN A 25 2.75 -27.46 -14.28
C GLN A 25 2.21 -26.22 -13.54
N HIS A 26 1.20 -25.54 -14.09
CA HIS A 26 0.62 -24.33 -13.56
C HIS A 26 -0.93 -24.35 -13.64
N PRO A 27 -1.60 -25.31 -12.96
CA PRO A 27 -3.02 -25.57 -13.15
C PRO A 27 -3.93 -24.40 -12.73
N GLU A 28 -3.54 -23.65 -11.71
CA GLU A 28 -4.33 -22.55 -11.12
C GLU A 28 -4.03 -21.16 -11.70
N ILE A 29 -3.03 -21.06 -12.57
CA ILE A 29 -2.53 -19.79 -13.14
C ILE A 29 -2.93 -19.68 -14.60
N LEU A 30 -3.34 -18.49 -15.05
CA LEU A 30 -3.59 -18.24 -16.48
C LEU A 30 -2.28 -18.39 -17.27
N LEU A 31 -2.29 -19.18 -18.35
CA LEU A 31 -1.14 -19.39 -19.21
C LEU A 31 -1.26 -18.55 -20.49
N PHE A 32 -0.44 -17.52 -20.60
CA PHE A 32 -0.27 -16.71 -21.80
C PHE A 32 0.72 -17.39 -22.75
N TYR A 33 0.22 -18.04 -23.77
CA TYR A 33 0.99 -18.86 -24.67
C TYR A 33 1.31 -18.09 -25.95
N ARG A 34 2.58 -17.81 -26.21
CA ARG A 34 3.02 -16.99 -27.36
C ARG A 34 2.74 -17.66 -28.69
N MET A 35 2.00 -16.98 -29.55
CA MET A 35 1.67 -17.40 -30.91
C MET A 35 1.80 -16.21 -31.87
N GLY A 36 2.96 -16.08 -32.53
CA GLY A 36 3.21 -14.91 -33.39
C GLY A 36 3.10 -13.58 -32.63
N ASP A 37 2.20 -12.72 -33.06
CA ASP A 37 1.97 -11.40 -32.46
C ASP A 37 0.95 -11.38 -31.32
N PHE A 38 0.48 -12.55 -30.90
CA PHE A 38 -0.48 -12.70 -29.83
C PHE A 38 0.04 -13.60 -28.70
N TYR A 39 -0.51 -13.39 -27.50
CA TYR A 39 -0.60 -14.39 -26.46
C TYR A 39 -1.99 -15.01 -26.50
N GLU A 40 -2.06 -16.29 -26.73
CA GLU A 40 -3.29 -17.05 -26.80
C GLU A 40 -3.55 -17.83 -25.52
N LEU A 41 -4.79 -17.91 -25.12
CA LEU A 41 -5.26 -18.74 -24.00
C LEU A 41 -6.25 -19.76 -24.56
N PHE A 42 -6.28 -20.94 -23.97
CA PHE A 42 -7.11 -22.06 -24.43
C PHE A 42 -7.94 -22.64 -23.29
N TYR A 43 -9.00 -23.35 -23.66
CA TYR A 43 -9.92 -24.05 -22.74
C TYR A 43 -10.49 -23.14 -21.64
N ASP A 44 -10.35 -23.55 -20.37
CA ASP A 44 -10.89 -22.81 -19.22
C ASP A 44 -10.20 -21.47 -19.00
N ASP A 45 -8.89 -21.38 -19.30
CA ASP A 45 -8.17 -20.12 -19.26
C ASP A 45 -8.75 -19.09 -20.24
N ALA A 46 -9.14 -19.53 -21.45
CA ALA A 46 -9.77 -18.68 -22.44
C ALA A 46 -11.12 -18.13 -21.96
N LYS A 47 -11.95 -19.00 -21.37
CA LYS A 47 -13.27 -18.62 -20.80
C LYS A 47 -13.09 -17.63 -19.66
N ARG A 48 -12.16 -17.90 -18.72
CA ARG A 48 -11.87 -17.04 -17.58
C ARG A 48 -11.32 -15.67 -18.01
N ALA A 49 -10.35 -15.66 -18.92
CA ALA A 49 -9.80 -14.41 -19.46
C ALA A 49 -10.83 -13.58 -20.21
N SER A 50 -11.72 -14.21 -20.99
CA SER A 50 -12.82 -13.53 -21.65
C SER A 50 -13.75 -12.81 -20.67
N GLN A 51 -14.09 -13.44 -19.55
CA GLN A 51 -14.92 -12.85 -18.50
C GLN A 51 -14.22 -11.71 -17.75
N LEU A 52 -12.93 -11.87 -17.41
CA LEU A 52 -12.18 -10.91 -16.62
C LEU A 52 -11.73 -9.68 -17.42
N LEU A 53 -11.40 -9.87 -18.70
CA LEU A 53 -10.82 -8.85 -19.55
C LEU A 53 -11.82 -8.24 -20.56
N ASP A 54 -13.04 -8.80 -20.64
CA ASP A 54 -14.05 -8.43 -21.66
C ASP A 54 -13.51 -8.55 -23.08
N ILE A 55 -12.80 -9.66 -23.37
CA ILE A 55 -12.29 -10.01 -24.70
C ILE A 55 -13.11 -11.12 -25.34
N SER A 56 -13.11 -11.14 -26.67
CA SER A 56 -13.90 -12.12 -27.43
C SER A 56 -13.43 -13.56 -27.21
N LEU A 57 -14.35 -14.43 -26.85
CA LEU A 57 -14.13 -15.87 -26.82
C LEU A 57 -14.42 -16.44 -28.21
N THR A 58 -13.42 -17.08 -28.82
CA THR A 58 -13.48 -17.68 -30.13
C THR A 58 -13.26 -19.19 -30.07
N LYS A 59 -13.30 -19.87 -31.21
CA LYS A 59 -12.98 -21.31 -31.33
C LYS A 59 -11.88 -21.48 -32.37
N ARG A 60 -10.87 -22.28 -32.05
CA ARG A 60 -9.77 -22.60 -32.94
C ARG A 60 -9.72 -24.10 -33.24
N GLY A 61 -10.28 -24.52 -34.38
CA GLY A 61 -10.23 -25.92 -34.79
C GLY A 61 -10.79 -26.88 -33.74
N ALA A 62 -10.36 -28.14 -33.83
CA ALA A 62 -10.69 -29.18 -32.86
C ALA A 62 -9.43 -29.97 -32.49
N SER A 63 -9.37 -30.44 -31.25
CA SER A 63 -8.35 -31.32 -30.74
C SER A 63 -9.00 -32.41 -29.88
N ALA A 64 -8.59 -33.66 -30.03
CA ALA A 64 -9.24 -34.81 -29.41
C ALA A 64 -10.76 -34.90 -29.71
N GLY A 65 -11.20 -34.41 -30.89
CA GLY A 65 -12.62 -34.45 -31.29
C GLY A 65 -13.51 -33.30 -30.83
N GLU A 66 -12.98 -32.42 -29.94
CA GLU A 66 -13.76 -31.29 -29.41
C GLU A 66 -13.20 -29.93 -29.86
N PRO A 67 -14.07 -28.92 -30.08
CA PRO A 67 -13.65 -27.57 -30.44
C PRO A 67 -12.85 -26.94 -29.28
N ILE A 68 -11.78 -26.20 -29.63
CA ILE A 68 -10.87 -25.56 -28.67
C ILE A 68 -11.37 -24.13 -28.43
N PRO A 69 -11.91 -23.80 -27.23
CA PRO A 69 -12.14 -22.43 -26.84
C PRO A 69 -10.83 -21.63 -26.81
N MET A 70 -10.81 -20.44 -27.37
CA MET A 70 -9.63 -19.60 -27.49
C MET A 70 -9.96 -18.13 -27.22
N ALA A 71 -9.09 -17.47 -26.52
CA ALA A 71 -9.05 -16.01 -26.40
C ALA A 71 -7.60 -15.53 -26.58
N GLY A 72 -7.41 -14.32 -27.07
CA GLY A 72 -6.07 -13.82 -27.33
C GLY A 72 -5.92 -12.34 -27.03
N VAL A 73 -4.74 -11.94 -26.61
CA VAL A 73 -4.35 -10.55 -26.39
C VAL A 73 -3.14 -10.21 -27.26
N PRO A 74 -3.12 -9.02 -27.90
CA PRO A 74 -1.97 -8.61 -28.70
C PRO A 74 -0.71 -8.48 -27.85
N HIS A 75 0.41 -8.99 -28.33
CA HIS A 75 1.70 -8.91 -27.63
C HIS A 75 2.11 -7.48 -27.29
N HIS A 76 1.89 -6.53 -28.20
CA HIS A 76 2.25 -5.13 -27.96
C HIS A 76 1.40 -4.43 -26.89
N ALA A 77 0.22 -4.96 -26.58
CA ALA A 77 -0.71 -4.41 -25.60
C ALA A 77 -0.80 -5.26 -24.31
N VAL A 78 0.01 -6.30 -24.18
CA VAL A 78 -0.07 -7.29 -23.08
C VAL A 78 0.01 -6.65 -21.69
N GLU A 79 0.79 -5.59 -21.52
CA GLU A 79 0.98 -4.90 -20.23
C GLU A 79 -0.34 -4.36 -19.67
N ASN A 80 -1.20 -3.81 -20.51
CA ASN A 80 -2.51 -3.30 -20.09
C ASN A 80 -3.44 -4.43 -19.59
N TYR A 81 -3.40 -5.58 -20.25
CA TYR A 81 -4.17 -6.76 -19.84
C TYR A 81 -3.61 -7.41 -18.57
N LEU A 82 -2.30 -7.48 -18.44
CA LEU A 82 -1.63 -7.95 -17.21
C LEU A 82 -1.99 -7.04 -16.02
N ALA A 83 -1.98 -5.72 -16.21
CA ALA A 83 -2.37 -4.78 -15.16
C ALA A 83 -3.80 -5.04 -14.65
N LYS A 84 -4.74 -5.26 -15.55
CA LYS A 84 -6.13 -5.60 -15.19
C LYS A 84 -6.22 -6.90 -14.41
N LEU A 85 -5.56 -7.96 -14.88
CA LEU A 85 -5.57 -9.28 -14.23
C LEU A 85 -4.95 -9.24 -12.84
N VAL A 86 -3.81 -8.61 -12.72
CA VAL A 86 -3.09 -8.48 -11.43
C VAL A 86 -3.93 -7.69 -10.42
N ASN A 87 -4.58 -6.60 -10.84
CA ASN A 87 -5.47 -5.83 -9.97
C ASN A 87 -6.72 -6.61 -9.52
N LEU A 88 -7.10 -7.65 -10.27
CA LEU A 88 -8.15 -8.60 -9.88
C LEU A 88 -7.64 -9.72 -8.97
N GLY A 89 -6.33 -9.76 -8.68
CA GLY A 89 -5.69 -10.79 -7.85
C GLY A 89 -5.27 -12.04 -8.62
N GLU A 90 -5.29 -11.99 -9.96
CA GLU A 90 -4.91 -13.11 -10.82
C GLU A 90 -3.40 -13.17 -11.05
N SER A 91 -2.88 -14.37 -11.25
CA SER A 91 -1.50 -14.61 -11.67
C SER A 91 -1.45 -15.17 -13.08
N VAL A 92 -0.37 -14.83 -13.80
CA VAL A 92 -0.20 -15.17 -15.21
C VAL A 92 1.20 -15.75 -15.45
N ALA A 93 1.27 -16.93 -16.06
CA ALA A 93 2.50 -17.50 -16.57
C ALA A 93 2.72 -17.02 -18.01
N ILE A 94 3.84 -16.38 -18.26
CA ILE A 94 4.24 -15.88 -19.58
C ILE A 94 5.10 -16.95 -20.26
N CYS A 95 4.61 -17.47 -21.35
CA CYS A 95 5.27 -18.50 -22.13
C CYS A 95 5.77 -17.94 -23.47
N GLU A 96 7.09 -17.96 -23.66
CA GLU A 96 7.76 -17.44 -24.86
C GLU A 96 8.28 -18.56 -25.76
N GLN A 97 8.45 -18.24 -27.04
CA GLN A 97 9.09 -19.08 -28.03
C GLN A 97 10.60 -19.08 -27.80
N ILE A 98 11.23 -20.27 -27.79
CA ILE A 98 12.67 -20.45 -27.68
C ILE A 98 13.17 -20.97 -28.99
N GLY A 99 14.17 -20.30 -29.60
CA GLY A 99 14.74 -20.64 -30.88
C GLY A 99 14.16 -19.88 -32.07
N ASP A 100 14.73 -20.10 -33.25
CA ASP A 100 14.34 -19.45 -34.50
C ASP A 100 13.26 -20.28 -35.22
N PRO A 101 12.06 -19.72 -35.45
CA PRO A 101 11.01 -20.39 -36.21
C PRO A 101 11.43 -20.85 -37.62
N ALA A 102 12.40 -20.15 -38.23
CA ALA A 102 12.87 -20.42 -39.58
C ALA A 102 13.76 -21.69 -39.67
N THR A 103 14.34 -22.13 -38.55
CA THR A 103 15.30 -23.27 -38.52
C THR A 103 14.74 -24.54 -37.89
N THR A 104 13.56 -24.45 -37.24
CA THR A 104 12.99 -25.56 -36.46
C THR A 104 12.08 -26.45 -37.29
N LYS A 105 12.36 -27.76 -37.35
CA LYS A 105 11.43 -28.75 -37.92
C LYS A 105 10.40 -29.15 -36.85
N GLY A 106 9.14 -28.67 -36.99
CA GLY A 106 8.05 -28.94 -36.03
C GLY A 106 7.61 -27.73 -35.24
N PRO A 107 6.75 -27.90 -34.20
CA PRO A 107 6.35 -26.79 -33.34
C PRO A 107 7.56 -26.21 -32.62
N VAL A 108 7.72 -24.87 -32.71
CA VAL A 108 8.78 -24.16 -31.96
C VAL A 108 8.61 -24.44 -30.47
N GLU A 109 9.72 -24.73 -29.77
CA GLU A 109 9.74 -24.97 -28.34
C GLU A 109 9.27 -23.70 -27.60
N ARG A 110 8.47 -23.90 -26.58
CA ARG A 110 7.98 -22.83 -25.69
C ARG A 110 8.22 -23.16 -24.24
N LYS A 111 8.60 -22.15 -23.49
CA LYS A 111 8.89 -22.30 -22.06
C LYS A 111 8.30 -21.13 -21.28
N VAL A 112 7.84 -21.40 -20.06
CA VAL A 112 7.47 -20.35 -19.12
C VAL A 112 8.73 -19.63 -18.67
N VAL A 113 8.86 -18.38 -19.07
CA VAL A 113 10.02 -17.53 -18.76
C VAL A 113 9.84 -16.71 -17.50
N ARG A 114 8.58 -16.39 -17.17
CA ARG A 114 8.23 -15.57 -16.01
C ARG A 114 6.79 -15.87 -15.57
N ILE A 115 6.57 -15.79 -14.26
CA ILE A 115 5.24 -15.81 -13.68
C ILE A 115 4.99 -14.44 -13.05
N VAL A 116 3.94 -13.74 -13.53
CA VAL A 116 3.52 -12.43 -12.99
C VAL A 116 2.43 -12.67 -11.98
N THR A 117 2.67 -12.25 -10.74
CA THR A 117 1.71 -12.35 -9.64
C THR A 117 1.49 -10.97 -9.01
N PRO A 118 0.37 -10.74 -8.30
CA PRO A 118 0.11 -9.44 -7.68
C PRO A 118 1.23 -8.94 -6.76
N GLY A 119 1.91 -9.82 -6.05
CA GLY A 119 2.98 -9.50 -5.11
C GLY A 119 4.39 -9.50 -5.69
N THR A 120 4.58 -9.92 -6.93
CA THR A 120 5.91 -10.05 -7.56
C THR A 120 6.10 -9.13 -8.76
N ILE A 121 5.36 -8.04 -8.82
CA ILE A 121 5.44 -7.05 -9.90
C ILE A 121 6.67 -6.16 -9.70
N SER A 122 7.44 -5.98 -10.76
CA SER A 122 8.55 -5.03 -10.82
C SER A 122 8.40 -4.00 -11.94
N ASP A 123 7.49 -4.22 -12.87
CA ASP A 123 7.24 -3.35 -14.03
C ASP A 123 6.50 -2.07 -13.61
N GLU A 124 7.02 -0.91 -14.03
CA GLU A 124 6.45 0.41 -13.76
C GLU A 124 4.99 0.53 -14.24
N ALA A 125 4.67 -0.06 -15.39
CA ALA A 125 3.32 -0.01 -15.96
C ALA A 125 2.26 -0.74 -15.12
N LEU A 126 2.68 -1.66 -14.27
CA LEU A 126 1.80 -2.49 -13.43
C LEU A 126 1.74 -2.01 -11.98
N LEU A 127 2.69 -1.19 -11.54
CA LEU A 127 2.83 -0.72 -10.17
C LEU A 127 2.13 0.63 -9.97
N GLN A 128 1.54 0.80 -8.80
CA GLN A 128 1.14 2.13 -8.35
C GLN A 128 2.37 2.90 -7.86
N GLU A 129 2.58 4.08 -8.42
CA GLU A 129 3.81 4.86 -8.23
C GLU A 129 4.09 5.19 -6.77
N ARG A 130 3.07 5.64 -6.05
CA ARG A 130 3.18 6.17 -4.68
C ARG A 130 2.74 5.18 -3.59
N GLN A 131 2.66 3.90 -3.90
CA GLN A 131 2.29 2.84 -2.96
C GLN A 131 3.30 1.71 -3.00
N ASP A 132 3.60 1.12 -1.83
CA ASP A 132 4.34 -0.13 -1.74
C ASP A 132 3.50 -1.27 -2.32
N ASN A 133 4.16 -2.23 -2.94
CA ASN A 133 3.53 -3.45 -3.45
C ASN A 133 4.13 -4.65 -2.73
N LEU A 134 3.44 -5.12 -1.69
CA LEU A 134 3.98 -6.15 -0.80
C LEU A 134 3.48 -7.55 -1.17
N LEU A 135 4.42 -8.49 -1.19
CA LEU A 135 4.18 -9.91 -1.08
C LEU A 135 4.35 -10.30 0.39
N ALA A 136 3.41 -11.03 0.95
CA ALA A 136 3.48 -11.49 2.33
C ALA A 136 3.34 -13.01 2.44
N ALA A 137 3.87 -13.58 3.52
CA ALA A 137 3.66 -14.96 3.90
C ALA A 137 3.27 -15.06 5.37
N LEU A 138 2.34 -15.94 5.67
CA LEU A 138 1.73 -16.14 6.99
C LEU A 138 1.85 -17.61 7.41
N TRP A 139 2.39 -17.81 8.60
CA TRP A 139 2.50 -19.11 9.24
C TRP A 139 2.03 -19.06 10.69
N GLN A 140 1.57 -20.15 11.23
CA GLN A 140 1.01 -20.21 12.59
C GLN A 140 1.49 -21.46 13.32
N ASP A 141 1.80 -21.32 14.62
CA ASP A 141 1.97 -22.41 15.55
C ASP A 141 1.12 -22.19 16.81
N SER A 142 1.28 -23.05 17.81
CA SER A 142 0.54 -22.95 19.09
C SER A 142 0.87 -21.70 19.91
N LYS A 143 1.95 -20.99 19.60
CA LYS A 143 2.44 -19.81 20.34
C LYS A 143 2.13 -18.48 19.65
N GLY A 144 1.64 -18.52 18.41
CA GLY A 144 1.30 -17.33 17.65
C GLY A 144 1.62 -17.44 16.16
N PHE A 145 1.84 -16.29 15.52
CA PHE A 145 2.02 -16.17 14.09
C PHE A 145 3.47 -15.84 13.71
N GLY A 146 3.87 -16.25 12.51
CA GLY A 146 5.01 -15.73 11.79
C GLY A 146 4.53 -15.01 10.55
N TYR A 147 5.01 -13.79 10.35
CA TYR A 147 4.61 -12.94 9.24
C TYR A 147 5.83 -12.31 8.58
N ALA A 148 5.98 -12.53 7.29
CA ALA A 148 7.05 -11.97 6.50
C ALA A 148 6.49 -11.15 5.35
N THR A 149 7.12 -10.02 5.02
CA THR A 149 6.79 -9.17 3.89
C THR A 149 8.01 -8.88 3.05
N LEU A 150 7.83 -8.85 1.75
CA LEU A 150 8.85 -8.46 0.79
C LEU A 150 8.25 -7.51 -0.25
N ASP A 151 8.92 -6.40 -0.44
CA ASP A 151 8.71 -5.54 -1.61
C ASP A 151 9.78 -5.86 -2.65
N ILE A 152 9.42 -6.61 -3.68
CA ILE A 152 10.37 -7.00 -4.73
C ILE A 152 10.84 -5.79 -5.55
N SER A 153 10.05 -4.73 -5.59
CA SER A 153 10.38 -3.49 -6.31
C SER A 153 11.40 -2.60 -5.57
N SER A 154 11.78 -2.95 -4.36
CA SER A 154 12.80 -2.25 -3.56
C SER A 154 13.82 -3.18 -2.91
N GLY A 155 13.46 -4.45 -2.67
CA GLY A 155 14.28 -5.41 -1.94
C GLY A 155 14.11 -5.36 -0.42
N ARG A 156 13.16 -4.57 0.10
CA ARG A 156 12.86 -4.56 1.55
C ARG A 156 12.21 -5.86 1.98
N PHE A 157 12.89 -6.56 2.87
CA PHE A 157 12.49 -7.84 3.41
C PHE A 157 12.38 -7.75 4.94
N ARG A 158 11.19 -7.95 5.45
CA ARG A 158 10.88 -7.78 6.88
C ARG A 158 10.12 -8.97 7.41
N LEU A 159 10.29 -9.25 8.69
CA LEU A 159 9.51 -10.25 9.41
C LEU A 159 9.06 -9.74 10.77
N SER A 160 7.97 -10.32 11.26
CA SER A 160 7.42 -10.08 12.58
C SER A 160 6.81 -11.37 13.15
N GLU A 161 6.60 -11.40 14.46
CA GLU A 161 5.99 -12.53 15.16
C GLU A 161 4.80 -12.08 16.01
N PRO A 162 3.65 -11.76 15.40
CA PRO A 162 2.43 -11.44 16.12
C PRO A 162 2.02 -12.59 17.04
N GLN A 163 1.70 -12.29 18.30
CA GLN A 163 1.41 -13.31 19.31
C GLN A 163 -0.03 -13.77 19.30
N ASP A 164 -0.94 -12.89 18.92
CA ASP A 164 -2.37 -13.14 18.93
C ASP A 164 -3.06 -12.70 17.62
N ARG A 165 -4.33 -13.05 17.51
CA ARG A 165 -5.17 -12.75 16.35
C ARG A 165 -5.33 -11.26 16.10
N GLU A 166 -5.52 -10.48 17.16
CA GLU A 166 -5.75 -9.03 17.05
C GLU A 166 -4.51 -8.32 16.51
N THR A 167 -3.35 -8.71 17.02
CA THR A 167 -2.05 -8.21 16.54
C THR A 167 -1.81 -8.58 15.08
N MET A 168 -2.14 -9.82 14.68
CA MET A 168 -2.00 -10.25 13.28
C MET A 168 -2.97 -9.48 12.37
N ALA A 169 -4.21 -9.25 12.79
CA ALA A 169 -5.17 -8.43 12.06
C ALA A 169 -4.65 -7.00 11.86
N ALA A 170 -4.04 -6.41 12.88
CA ALA A 170 -3.41 -5.09 12.80
C ALA A 170 -2.26 -5.05 11.79
N GLU A 171 -1.41 -6.08 11.76
CA GLU A 171 -0.30 -6.18 10.79
C GLU A 171 -0.82 -6.34 9.35
N LEU A 172 -1.85 -7.14 9.13
CA LEU A 172 -2.49 -7.29 7.82
C LEU A 172 -3.14 -5.98 7.34
N GLN A 173 -3.75 -5.21 8.25
CA GLN A 173 -4.30 -3.89 7.93
C GLN A 173 -3.20 -2.87 7.60
N ARG A 174 -2.12 -2.86 8.39
CA ARG A 174 -0.99 -1.96 8.20
C ARG A 174 -0.28 -2.18 6.87
N THR A 175 0.03 -3.43 6.55
CA THR A 175 0.82 -3.80 5.38
C THR A 175 -0.02 -3.93 4.12
N ASN A 176 -1.29 -4.28 4.24
CA ASN A 176 -2.23 -4.47 3.12
C ASN A 176 -1.58 -5.15 1.91
N PRO A 177 -1.09 -6.40 2.04
CA PRO A 177 -0.32 -7.05 0.99
C PRO A 177 -1.16 -7.25 -0.27
N ALA A 178 -0.53 -7.06 -1.43
CA ALA A 178 -1.14 -7.33 -2.74
C ALA A 178 -1.35 -8.83 -2.97
N GLU A 179 -0.50 -9.66 -2.35
CA GLU A 179 -0.56 -11.11 -2.40
C GLU A 179 -0.13 -11.69 -1.04
N LEU A 180 -0.86 -12.68 -0.57
CA LEU A 180 -0.63 -13.33 0.72
C LEU A 180 -0.50 -14.84 0.55
N LEU A 181 0.66 -15.38 0.90
CA LEU A 181 0.95 -16.80 0.96
C LEU A 181 0.57 -17.31 2.35
N TYR A 182 -0.11 -18.45 2.42
CA TYR A 182 -0.47 -19.06 3.70
C TYR A 182 -0.30 -20.57 3.64
N ALA A 183 -0.02 -21.19 4.82
CA ALA A 183 0.16 -22.62 4.93
C ALA A 183 -1.17 -23.37 4.69
N GLU A 184 -1.10 -24.55 4.10
CA GLU A 184 -2.28 -25.38 3.79
C GLU A 184 -3.06 -25.84 5.02
N ASP A 185 -2.45 -25.86 6.20
CA ASP A 185 -3.05 -26.17 7.50
C ASP A 185 -3.42 -24.93 8.33
N PHE A 186 -3.40 -23.74 7.72
CA PHE A 186 -3.72 -22.49 8.43
C PHE A 186 -5.14 -22.52 9.00
N ALA A 187 -5.25 -22.44 10.35
CA ALA A 187 -6.52 -22.65 11.06
C ALA A 187 -7.43 -21.40 11.09
N GLU A 188 -6.84 -20.20 11.07
CA GLU A 188 -7.53 -18.92 11.26
C GLU A 188 -8.00 -18.29 9.94
N MET A 189 -8.64 -19.08 9.06
CA MET A 189 -9.05 -18.60 7.72
C MET A 189 -9.92 -17.34 7.75
N SER A 190 -10.77 -17.18 8.77
CA SER A 190 -11.60 -15.97 8.93
C SER A 190 -10.80 -14.66 9.07
N LEU A 191 -9.49 -14.74 9.36
CA LEU A 191 -8.59 -13.59 9.43
C LEU A 191 -8.20 -13.07 8.03
N ILE A 192 -8.13 -13.95 7.05
CA ILE A 192 -7.64 -13.66 5.71
C ILE A 192 -8.68 -13.83 4.60
N GLU A 193 -9.79 -14.51 4.85
CA GLU A 193 -10.85 -14.72 3.87
C GLU A 193 -11.39 -13.37 3.33
N GLY A 194 -11.76 -13.35 2.06
CA GLY A 194 -12.20 -12.13 1.38
C GLY A 194 -11.08 -11.22 0.85
N ARG A 195 -9.82 -11.47 1.20
CA ARG A 195 -8.69 -10.77 0.60
C ARG A 195 -8.41 -11.26 -0.81
N ARG A 196 -8.04 -10.36 -1.70
CA ARG A 196 -7.55 -10.71 -3.04
C ARG A 196 -6.12 -11.23 -2.96
N GLY A 197 -5.72 -12.06 -3.92
CA GLY A 197 -4.33 -12.54 -4.02
C GLY A 197 -3.93 -13.57 -2.97
N LEU A 198 -4.87 -14.33 -2.41
CA LEU A 198 -4.57 -15.44 -1.50
C LEU A 198 -3.96 -16.63 -2.25
N ARG A 199 -2.86 -17.18 -1.74
CA ARG A 199 -2.16 -18.36 -2.30
C ARG A 199 -1.86 -19.37 -1.20
N ARG A 200 -2.46 -20.56 -1.29
CA ARG A 200 -2.16 -21.68 -0.41
C ARG A 200 -0.83 -22.32 -0.80
N ARG A 201 0.03 -22.55 0.18
CA ARG A 201 1.36 -23.17 -0.02
C ARG A 201 1.51 -24.44 0.83
N PRO A 202 2.25 -25.46 0.34
CA PRO A 202 2.46 -26.69 1.07
C PRO A 202 3.33 -26.48 2.32
N LEU A 203 3.15 -27.33 3.35
CA LEU A 203 3.84 -27.19 4.64
C LEU A 203 5.35 -27.26 4.56
N TRP A 204 5.91 -28.01 3.63
CA TRP A 204 7.37 -28.13 3.50
C TRP A 204 8.06 -26.82 3.12
N GLU A 205 7.36 -25.87 2.52
CA GLU A 205 7.91 -24.53 2.25
C GLU A 205 8.11 -23.67 3.50
N PHE A 206 7.46 -24.03 4.61
CA PHE A 206 7.56 -23.37 5.92
C PHE A 206 8.50 -24.09 6.89
N GLU A 207 9.30 -25.02 6.43
CA GLU A 207 10.21 -25.78 7.26
C GLU A 207 11.41 -24.91 7.67
N ILE A 208 11.73 -24.90 9.00
CA ILE A 208 12.68 -23.94 9.59
C ILE A 208 14.13 -24.11 9.13
N ASP A 209 14.62 -25.33 9.02
CA ASP A 209 16.02 -25.57 8.66
C ASP A 209 16.26 -25.24 7.18
N THR A 210 15.31 -25.56 6.33
CA THR A 210 15.28 -25.15 4.91
C THR A 210 15.20 -23.64 4.77
N ALA A 211 14.36 -22.98 5.57
CA ALA A 211 14.25 -21.52 5.58
C ALA A 211 15.58 -20.85 5.95
N ARG A 212 16.22 -21.28 7.03
CA ARG A 212 17.54 -20.79 7.45
C ARG A 212 18.61 -20.99 6.39
N GLN A 213 18.66 -22.16 5.80
CA GLN A 213 19.60 -22.46 4.74
C GLN A 213 19.43 -21.54 3.53
N GLN A 214 18.19 -21.37 3.07
CA GLN A 214 17.88 -20.50 1.92
C GLN A 214 18.19 -19.03 2.18
N LEU A 215 17.87 -18.53 3.38
CA LEU A 215 18.16 -17.14 3.76
C LEU A 215 19.67 -16.91 3.89
N ASN A 216 20.41 -17.83 4.51
CA ASN A 216 21.87 -17.75 4.60
C ASN A 216 22.53 -17.77 3.21
N MET A 217 22.04 -18.61 2.30
CA MET A 217 22.49 -18.61 0.91
C MET A 217 22.20 -17.30 0.19
N GLN A 218 21.00 -16.73 0.41
CA GLN A 218 20.60 -15.46 -0.21
C GLN A 218 21.49 -14.30 0.24
N PHE A 219 21.83 -14.25 1.52
CA PHE A 219 22.60 -13.15 2.10
C PHE A 219 24.12 -13.41 2.12
N GLY A 220 24.56 -14.62 1.78
CA GLY A 220 25.96 -15.02 1.83
C GLY A 220 26.53 -15.08 3.26
N THR A 221 25.72 -15.48 4.22
CA THR A 221 26.06 -15.55 5.65
C THR A 221 26.07 -17.00 6.17
N ARG A 222 26.72 -17.21 7.32
CA ARG A 222 26.73 -18.52 8.00
C ARG A 222 25.52 -18.73 8.87
N ASP A 223 25.06 -17.65 9.50
CA ASP A 223 23.88 -17.59 10.34
C ASP A 223 23.16 -16.24 10.16
N LEU A 224 22.04 -16.06 10.81
CA LEU A 224 21.22 -14.87 10.73
C LEU A 224 21.35 -13.94 11.94
N THR A 225 22.33 -14.19 12.82
CA THR A 225 22.55 -13.42 14.06
C THR A 225 22.85 -11.96 13.74
N GLY A 226 23.60 -11.67 12.69
CA GLY A 226 23.92 -10.31 12.26
C GLY A 226 22.72 -9.45 11.87
N PHE A 227 21.61 -10.08 11.49
CA PHE A 227 20.33 -9.42 11.21
C PHE A 227 19.39 -9.34 12.43
N GLY A 228 19.75 -10.00 13.55
CA GLY A 228 18.94 -10.04 14.76
C GLY A 228 17.69 -10.91 14.66
N VAL A 229 17.64 -11.85 13.72
CA VAL A 229 16.46 -12.69 13.44
C VAL A 229 16.67 -14.18 13.69
N GLU A 230 17.85 -14.60 14.16
CA GLU A 230 18.21 -16.02 14.35
C GLU A 230 17.21 -16.80 15.19
N ASN A 231 16.64 -16.18 16.21
CA ASN A 231 15.69 -16.80 17.14
C ASN A 231 14.21 -16.58 16.76
N ALA A 232 13.94 -15.88 15.67
CA ALA A 232 12.58 -15.59 15.19
C ALA A 232 12.01 -16.76 14.37
N ARG A 233 11.81 -17.92 14.99
CA ARG A 233 11.46 -19.17 14.33
C ARG A 233 10.22 -19.04 13.45
N ARG A 234 9.12 -18.49 13.96
CA ARG A 234 7.85 -18.35 13.23
C ARG A 234 8.00 -17.40 12.04
N GLY A 235 8.64 -16.26 12.25
CA GLY A 235 8.94 -15.31 11.19
C GLY A 235 9.83 -15.90 10.11
N LEU A 236 10.85 -16.68 10.49
CA LEU A 236 11.76 -17.35 9.54
C LEU A 236 11.04 -18.43 8.71
N CYS A 237 10.11 -19.18 9.28
CA CYS A 237 9.28 -20.11 8.52
C CYS A 237 8.50 -19.38 7.41
N ALA A 238 7.85 -18.28 7.74
CA ALA A 238 7.15 -17.44 6.75
C ALA A 238 8.12 -16.85 5.71
N ALA A 239 9.26 -16.32 6.14
CA ALA A 239 10.28 -15.75 5.27
C ALA A 239 10.85 -16.76 4.28
N GLY A 240 11.04 -18.01 4.71
CA GLY A 240 11.51 -19.09 3.86
C GLY A 240 10.54 -19.43 2.73
N CYS A 241 9.26 -19.55 3.04
CA CYS A 241 8.20 -19.73 2.05
C CYS A 241 8.17 -18.58 1.04
N LEU A 242 8.22 -17.35 1.54
CA LEU A 242 8.20 -16.16 0.71
C LEU A 242 9.38 -16.11 -0.26
N LEU A 243 10.59 -16.34 0.21
CA LEU A 243 11.80 -16.35 -0.62
C LEU A 243 11.76 -17.46 -1.68
N GLN A 244 11.29 -18.66 -1.32
CA GLN A 244 11.11 -19.76 -2.26
C GLN A 244 10.13 -19.38 -3.37
N TYR A 245 8.99 -18.80 -3.01
CA TYR A 245 7.99 -18.36 -3.98
C TYR A 245 8.51 -17.31 -4.95
N VAL A 246 9.28 -16.34 -4.47
CA VAL A 246 9.90 -15.32 -5.32
C VAL A 246 10.92 -15.94 -6.28
N LYS A 247 11.76 -16.87 -5.82
CA LYS A 247 12.72 -17.57 -6.68
C LYS A 247 12.02 -18.38 -7.77
N ASP A 248 10.94 -19.07 -7.43
CA ASP A 248 10.18 -19.90 -8.37
C ASP A 248 9.45 -19.05 -9.43
N THR A 249 8.96 -17.86 -9.05
CA THR A 249 8.21 -16.96 -9.94
C THR A 249 9.11 -16.09 -10.81
N GLN A 250 10.20 -15.56 -10.26
CA GLN A 250 11.11 -14.66 -11.00
C GLN A 250 12.15 -15.42 -11.84
N ARG A 251 12.57 -16.61 -11.40
CA ARG A 251 13.53 -17.47 -12.10
C ARG A 251 14.85 -16.76 -12.44
N THR A 252 15.25 -15.80 -11.63
CA THR A 252 16.50 -15.04 -11.78
C THR A 252 17.14 -14.82 -10.41
N SER A 253 18.40 -14.37 -10.41
CA SER A 253 19.05 -13.93 -9.17
C SER A 253 18.37 -12.68 -8.61
N LEU A 254 18.46 -12.50 -7.30
CA LEU A 254 17.79 -11.44 -6.54
C LEU A 254 18.84 -10.61 -5.75
N PRO A 255 19.82 -9.97 -6.41
CA PRO A 255 20.93 -9.33 -5.71
C PRO A 255 20.54 -8.09 -4.91
N HIS A 256 19.37 -7.53 -5.13
CA HIS A 256 18.83 -6.39 -4.38
C HIS A 256 18.20 -6.79 -3.03
N ILE A 257 17.91 -8.09 -2.81
CA ILE A 257 17.44 -8.60 -1.52
C ILE A 257 18.68 -8.99 -0.70
N ARG A 258 19.17 -8.05 0.12
CA ARG A 258 20.46 -8.13 0.79
C ARG A 258 20.43 -8.32 2.27
N SER A 259 19.28 -8.07 2.88
CA SER A 259 19.09 -8.12 4.33
C SER A 259 17.64 -8.46 4.68
N ILE A 260 17.45 -8.88 5.93
CA ILE A 260 16.14 -9.08 6.52
C ILE A 260 16.10 -8.36 7.86
N THR A 261 15.00 -7.71 8.16
CA THR A 261 14.84 -6.90 9.37
C THR A 261 13.68 -7.44 10.21
N MET A 262 13.92 -7.57 11.53
CA MET A 262 12.86 -7.86 12.49
C MET A 262 12.09 -6.59 12.82
N GLU A 263 10.78 -6.60 12.61
CA GLU A 263 9.88 -5.55 13.10
C GLU A 263 9.31 -5.96 14.45
N ARG A 264 9.67 -5.21 15.49
CA ARG A 264 9.14 -5.40 16.85
C ARG A 264 8.08 -4.35 17.10
N GLN A 265 6.92 -4.77 17.55
CA GLN A 265 5.84 -3.85 17.88
C GLN A 265 6.21 -2.80 18.93
N GLN A 266 7.02 -3.19 19.91
CA GLN A 266 7.47 -2.30 20.99
C GLN A 266 8.37 -1.14 20.53
N ASP A 267 8.93 -1.19 19.32
CA ASP A 267 9.79 -0.14 18.77
C ASP A 267 8.98 1.05 18.22
N GLY A 268 7.68 0.87 18.03
CA GLY A 268 6.76 1.88 17.54
C GLY A 268 5.50 2.04 18.38
N ILE A 269 4.68 3.02 18.03
CA ILE A 269 3.33 3.18 18.58
C ILE A 269 2.44 2.10 17.98
N ILE A 270 1.85 1.28 18.84
CA ILE A 270 0.96 0.19 18.46
C ILE A 270 -0.43 0.77 18.20
N MET A 271 -1.00 0.46 17.03
CA MET A 271 -2.37 0.79 16.65
C MET A 271 -3.06 -0.47 16.14
N ASP A 272 -4.26 -0.76 16.62
CA ASP A 272 -5.08 -1.84 16.09
C ASP A 272 -5.71 -1.50 14.72
N ALA A 273 -6.34 -2.48 14.09
CA ALA A 273 -6.96 -2.30 12.79
C ALA A 273 -8.08 -1.25 12.79
N ALA A 274 -8.89 -1.22 13.85
CA ALA A 274 -9.96 -0.25 14.01
C ALA A 274 -9.42 1.18 14.13
N THR A 275 -8.37 1.39 14.92
CA THR A 275 -7.71 2.68 15.09
C THR A 275 -7.14 3.21 13.76
N ARG A 276 -6.44 2.38 13.02
CA ARG A 276 -5.88 2.77 11.71
C ARG A 276 -6.96 3.22 10.74
N ARG A 277 -8.08 2.50 10.71
CA ARG A 277 -9.24 2.85 9.88
C ARG A 277 -9.92 4.14 10.35
N ASN A 278 -10.16 4.28 11.66
CA ASN A 278 -10.87 5.42 12.23
C ASN A 278 -10.09 6.74 12.13
N LEU A 279 -8.76 6.70 12.15
CA LEU A 279 -7.91 7.87 11.98
C LEU A 279 -7.72 8.29 10.52
N GLU A 280 -8.16 7.48 9.58
CA GLU A 280 -8.05 7.76 8.14
C GLU A 280 -6.63 8.22 7.74
N ILE A 281 -5.63 7.42 8.10
CA ILE A 281 -4.22 7.79 7.94
C ILE A 281 -3.85 7.87 6.45
N THR A 282 -4.14 6.83 5.68
CA THR A 282 -3.84 6.75 4.23
C THR A 282 -5.06 6.42 3.37
N LEU A 283 -6.11 5.86 3.97
CA LEU A 283 -7.38 5.55 3.33
C LEU A 283 -8.52 6.13 4.16
N ASN A 284 -9.49 6.76 3.51
CA ASN A 284 -10.71 7.21 4.16
C ASN A 284 -11.69 6.04 4.41
N LEU A 285 -12.75 6.27 5.16
CA LEU A 285 -13.74 5.25 5.50
C LEU A 285 -14.45 4.64 4.28
N SER A 286 -14.49 5.36 3.15
CA SER A 286 -15.03 4.88 1.86
C SER A 286 -14.01 4.09 1.03
N GLY A 287 -12.77 3.94 1.50
CA GLY A 287 -11.67 3.25 0.80
C GLY A 287 -10.92 4.12 -0.21
N GLY A 288 -11.22 5.43 -0.30
CA GLY A 288 -10.49 6.39 -1.13
C GLY A 288 -9.26 6.95 -0.41
N VAL A 289 -8.43 7.68 -1.15
CA VAL A 289 -7.21 8.33 -0.63
C VAL A 289 -7.40 9.80 -0.30
N GLU A 290 -8.53 10.37 -0.66
CA GLU A 290 -8.86 11.79 -0.44
C GLU A 290 -9.19 12.05 1.03
N ASN A 291 -8.91 13.27 1.49
CA ASN A 291 -9.21 13.72 2.86
C ASN A 291 -8.61 12.80 3.95
N THR A 292 -7.42 12.30 3.72
CA THR A 292 -6.65 11.52 4.69
C THR A 292 -5.47 12.34 5.22
N LEU A 293 -4.87 11.90 6.32
CA LEU A 293 -3.65 12.54 6.85
C LEU A 293 -2.53 12.53 5.79
N ALA A 294 -2.33 11.41 5.11
CA ALA A 294 -1.36 11.31 4.04
C ALA A 294 -1.64 12.29 2.90
N SER A 295 -2.90 12.51 2.51
CA SER A 295 -3.25 13.46 1.44
C SER A 295 -2.89 14.92 1.78
N VAL A 296 -2.88 15.27 3.05
CA VAL A 296 -2.48 16.60 3.53
C VAL A 296 -0.94 16.73 3.59
N LEU A 297 -0.27 15.71 4.09
CA LEU A 297 1.18 15.74 4.34
C LEU A 297 2.03 15.39 3.12
N ASP A 298 1.51 14.60 2.17
CA ASP A 298 2.28 14.09 1.05
C ASP A 298 2.34 15.10 -0.11
N CYS A 299 3.29 16.00 -0.02
CA CYS A 299 3.76 16.85 -1.12
C CYS A 299 5.19 16.48 -1.54
N THR A 300 5.60 15.23 -1.28
CA THR A 300 6.89 14.70 -1.72
C THR A 300 7.02 14.80 -3.24
N VAL A 301 8.24 15.05 -3.69
CA VAL A 301 8.54 15.28 -5.11
C VAL A 301 9.08 14.03 -5.81
N THR A 302 9.37 12.96 -5.03
CA THR A 302 9.77 11.65 -5.54
C THR A 302 8.76 10.57 -5.13
N PRO A 303 8.49 9.58 -5.98
CA PRO A 303 7.61 8.46 -5.61
C PRO A 303 8.15 7.64 -4.43
N MET A 304 9.47 7.41 -4.37
CA MET A 304 10.11 6.70 -3.27
C MET A 304 9.97 7.44 -1.93
N GLY A 305 10.02 8.78 -1.94
CA GLY A 305 9.74 9.61 -0.77
C GLY A 305 8.30 9.49 -0.30
N SER A 306 7.34 9.49 -1.21
CA SER A 306 5.92 9.28 -0.91
C SER A 306 5.67 7.94 -0.22
N ARG A 307 6.25 6.86 -0.73
CA ARG A 307 6.16 5.54 -0.12
C ARG A 307 6.78 5.51 1.28
N MET A 308 7.94 6.12 1.47
CA MET A 308 8.61 6.21 2.77
C MET A 308 7.79 7.00 3.79
N LEU A 309 7.20 8.12 3.41
CA LEU A 309 6.32 8.92 4.29
C LEU A 309 5.12 8.09 4.78
N LYS A 310 4.49 7.34 3.90
CA LYS A 310 3.37 6.45 4.27
C LYS A 310 3.81 5.34 5.22
N ARG A 311 5.00 4.77 5.02
CA ARG A 311 5.58 3.80 5.98
C ARG A 311 5.80 4.44 7.35
N TRP A 312 6.31 5.66 7.41
CA TRP A 312 6.48 6.38 8.68
C TRP A 312 5.15 6.64 9.37
N LEU A 313 4.12 7.05 8.64
CA LEU A 313 2.77 7.27 9.18
C LEU A 313 2.14 5.99 9.75
N HIS A 314 2.39 4.85 9.13
CA HIS A 314 1.89 3.56 9.59
C HIS A 314 2.72 2.93 10.71
N MET A 315 3.94 3.38 10.92
CA MET A 315 4.85 2.87 11.96
C MET A 315 5.59 4.01 12.66
N PRO A 316 4.88 4.81 13.48
CA PRO A 316 5.50 5.87 14.27
C PRO A 316 6.52 5.29 15.24
N VAL A 317 7.64 5.98 15.42
CA VAL A 317 8.80 5.53 16.21
C VAL A 317 8.70 6.03 17.64
N ARG A 318 9.05 5.21 18.63
CA ARG A 318 9.09 5.60 20.05
C ARG A 318 10.43 6.15 20.51
N HIS A 319 11.47 5.99 19.73
CA HIS A 319 12.84 6.39 20.07
C HIS A 319 13.00 7.92 19.94
N HIS A 320 13.07 8.60 21.05
CA HIS A 320 13.09 10.08 21.12
C HIS A 320 14.29 10.70 20.40
N ASP A 321 15.48 10.07 20.45
CA ASP A 321 16.66 10.62 19.77
C ASP A 321 16.49 10.65 18.25
N THR A 322 15.88 9.62 17.68
CA THR A 322 15.52 9.60 16.25
C THR A 322 14.54 10.71 15.90
N LEU A 323 13.51 10.89 16.72
CA LEU A 323 12.48 11.92 16.50
C LEU A 323 13.06 13.33 16.63
N ARG A 324 13.91 13.57 17.63
CA ARG A 324 14.61 14.86 17.82
C ARG A 324 15.55 15.16 16.66
N ALA A 325 16.27 14.16 16.17
CA ALA A 325 17.12 14.31 14.98
C ALA A 325 16.30 14.71 13.74
N ARG A 326 15.13 14.10 13.52
CA ARG A 326 14.20 14.49 12.45
C ARG A 326 13.69 15.92 12.61
N GLN A 327 13.27 16.30 13.82
CA GLN A 327 12.78 17.65 14.11
C GLN A 327 13.84 18.73 13.87
N GLN A 328 15.07 18.50 14.32
CA GLN A 328 16.20 19.41 14.10
C GLN A 328 16.52 19.53 12.60
N THR A 329 16.46 18.42 11.88
CA THR A 329 16.68 18.39 10.44
C THR A 329 15.59 19.16 9.69
N ILE A 330 14.32 18.96 10.05
CA ILE A 330 13.19 19.71 9.47
C ILE A 330 13.37 21.21 9.70
N ALA A 331 13.72 21.62 10.91
CA ALA A 331 13.99 23.02 11.23
C ALA A 331 15.13 23.62 10.37
N ALA A 332 16.21 22.85 10.20
CA ALA A 332 17.36 23.27 9.38
C ALA A 332 17.04 23.37 7.88
N LEU A 333 16.08 22.59 7.38
CA LEU A 333 15.70 22.55 5.97
C LEU A 333 14.62 23.57 5.59
N MET A 334 13.92 24.18 6.53
CA MET A 334 12.73 25.00 6.25
C MET A 334 12.97 26.16 5.29
N GLU A 335 14.12 26.81 5.35
CA GLU A 335 14.45 27.93 4.50
C GLU A 335 14.91 27.54 3.08
N GLN A 336 15.26 26.27 2.87
CA GLN A 336 15.87 25.80 1.62
C GLN A 336 14.98 24.85 0.82
N THR A 337 13.74 24.65 1.24
CA THR A 337 12.80 23.73 0.57
C THR A 337 12.56 24.09 -0.90
N SER A 338 12.46 25.37 -1.22
CA SER A 338 12.25 25.88 -2.58
C SER A 338 13.41 25.58 -3.53
N GLU A 339 14.63 25.46 -3.02
CA GLU A 339 15.83 25.12 -3.79
C GLU A 339 16.04 23.61 -3.90
N LEU A 340 15.75 22.87 -2.85
CA LEU A 340 15.96 21.42 -2.78
C LEU A 340 14.89 20.61 -3.55
N GLN A 341 13.64 21.00 -3.48
CA GLN A 341 12.54 20.26 -4.12
C GLN A 341 12.69 20.12 -5.64
N PRO A 342 13.06 21.16 -6.42
CA PRO A 342 13.25 21.00 -7.84
C PRO A 342 14.36 20.01 -8.20
N VAL A 343 15.45 19.97 -7.45
CA VAL A 343 16.57 19.03 -7.65
C VAL A 343 16.14 17.61 -7.31
N LEU A 344 15.50 17.40 -6.17
CA LEU A 344 14.97 16.09 -5.77
C LEU A 344 13.95 15.54 -6.77
N ARG A 345 13.08 16.40 -7.33
CA ARG A 345 12.11 15.99 -8.35
C ARG A 345 12.77 15.35 -9.56
N GLN A 346 13.93 15.85 -9.95
CA GLN A 346 14.69 15.34 -11.09
C GLN A 346 15.38 14.00 -10.81
N VAL A 347 15.56 13.61 -9.55
CA VAL A 347 16.09 12.29 -9.16
C VAL A 347 15.12 11.16 -9.53
N GLY A 348 13.83 11.39 -9.40
CA GLY A 348 12.79 10.40 -9.72
C GLY A 348 12.77 9.20 -8.78
N ASP A 349 12.38 8.04 -9.31
CA ASP A 349 12.22 6.79 -8.54
C ASP A 349 13.44 5.87 -8.70
N LEU A 350 14.55 6.28 -8.15
CA LEU A 350 15.80 5.51 -8.22
C LEU A 350 15.68 4.13 -7.55
N GLU A 351 14.92 4.02 -6.48
CA GLU A 351 14.71 2.77 -5.74
C GLU A 351 14.15 1.64 -6.63
N ARG A 352 13.09 1.92 -7.38
CA ARG A 352 12.47 0.93 -8.28
C ARG A 352 13.31 0.67 -9.52
N ILE A 353 14.03 1.66 -10.01
CA ILE A 353 14.99 1.47 -11.11
C ILE A 353 16.09 0.48 -10.69
N LEU A 354 16.65 0.61 -9.49
CA LEU A 354 17.67 -0.30 -8.97
C LEU A 354 17.17 -1.75 -8.83
N ALA A 355 15.92 -1.93 -8.42
CA ALA A 355 15.31 -3.27 -8.37
C ALA A 355 15.19 -3.89 -9.77
N ARG A 356 14.75 -3.11 -10.77
CA ARG A 356 14.71 -3.59 -12.17
C ARG A 356 16.09 -3.85 -12.74
N LEU A 357 17.08 -3.05 -12.37
CA LEU A 357 18.48 -3.30 -12.71
C LEU A 357 18.95 -4.66 -12.14
N ALA A 358 18.69 -4.91 -10.86
CA ALA A 358 19.03 -6.16 -10.20
C ALA A 358 18.36 -7.39 -10.83
N LEU A 359 17.10 -7.24 -11.22
CA LEU A 359 16.32 -8.28 -11.92
C LEU A 359 16.64 -8.37 -13.42
N ARG A 360 17.51 -7.53 -13.94
CA ARG A 360 17.89 -7.42 -15.36
C ARG A 360 16.68 -7.14 -16.29
N THR A 361 15.69 -6.46 -15.76
CA THR A 361 14.46 -6.04 -16.49
C THR A 361 14.41 -4.54 -16.76
N ALA A 362 15.43 -3.79 -16.33
CA ALA A 362 15.52 -2.36 -16.57
C ALA A 362 15.49 -2.04 -18.07
N ARG A 363 14.66 -1.07 -18.44
CA ARG A 363 14.52 -0.62 -19.82
C ARG A 363 15.52 0.51 -20.12
N PRO A 364 15.81 0.80 -21.40
CA PRO A 364 16.73 1.90 -21.77
C PRO A 364 16.40 3.24 -21.13
N ARG A 365 15.11 3.55 -21.00
CA ARG A 365 14.64 4.77 -20.30
C ARG A 365 14.93 4.75 -18.80
N ASP A 366 14.98 3.59 -18.16
CA ASP A 366 15.37 3.49 -16.75
C ASP A 366 16.84 3.89 -16.55
N LEU A 367 17.73 3.44 -17.43
CA LEU A 367 19.15 3.85 -17.40
C LEU A 367 19.33 5.34 -17.72
N ALA A 368 18.54 5.89 -18.64
CA ALA A 368 18.54 7.34 -18.91
C ALA A 368 18.05 8.15 -17.69
N ARG A 369 17.02 7.68 -16.99
CA ARG A 369 16.54 8.28 -15.74
C ARG A 369 17.59 8.19 -14.63
N MET A 370 18.27 7.03 -14.52
CA MET A 370 19.37 6.84 -13.57
C MET A 370 20.52 7.81 -13.84
N ARG A 371 20.92 7.98 -15.09
CA ARG A 371 21.90 8.99 -15.51
C ARG A 371 21.46 10.39 -15.08
N HIS A 372 20.23 10.75 -15.35
CA HIS A 372 19.68 12.05 -14.98
C HIS A 372 19.68 12.26 -13.45
N ALA A 373 19.34 11.22 -12.68
CA ALA A 373 19.45 11.24 -11.23
C ALA A 373 20.90 11.50 -10.78
N PHE A 374 21.88 10.80 -11.35
CA PHE A 374 23.30 11.01 -11.02
C PHE A 374 23.79 12.42 -11.34
N GLN A 375 23.31 13.04 -12.41
CA GLN A 375 23.61 14.42 -12.76
C GLN A 375 23.12 15.43 -11.71
N GLN A 376 22.06 15.10 -10.97
CA GLN A 376 21.53 15.96 -9.91
C GLN A 376 22.31 15.85 -8.60
N LEU A 377 23.03 14.76 -8.34
CA LEU A 377 23.70 14.52 -7.06
C LEU A 377 24.77 15.59 -6.72
N PRO A 378 25.64 16.06 -7.63
CA PRO A 378 26.58 17.14 -7.35
C PRO A 378 25.88 18.45 -6.96
N ILE A 379 24.78 18.77 -7.63
CA ILE A 379 23.97 19.97 -7.34
C ILE A 379 23.36 19.87 -5.96
N LEU A 380 22.77 18.70 -5.64
CA LEU A 380 22.17 18.42 -4.34
C LEU A 380 23.23 18.47 -3.23
N ASN A 381 24.39 17.84 -3.41
CA ASN A 381 25.47 17.83 -2.44
C ASN A 381 25.99 19.25 -2.16
N ALA A 382 26.06 20.10 -3.17
CA ALA A 382 26.43 21.51 -2.99
C ALA A 382 25.41 22.27 -2.15
N LEU A 383 24.11 22.06 -2.39
CA LEU A 383 23.04 22.69 -1.60
C LEU A 383 23.02 22.21 -0.15
N LEU A 384 23.39 20.95 0.11
CA LEU A 384 23.40 20.37 1.45
C LEU A 384 24.64 20.71 2.26
N THR A 385 25.72 21.16 1.64
CA THR A 385 27.02 21.36 2.30
C THR A 385 26.93 22.39 3.44
N ASP A 386 26.18 23.46 3.26
CA ASP A 386 26.10 24.59 4.20
C ASP A 386 24.99 24.44 5.25
N ILE A 387 24.23 23.34 5.20
CA ILE A 387 23.17 23.09 6.17
C ILE A 387 23.76 22.61 7.49
N ASN A 388 23.54 23.36 8.56
CA ASN A 388 24.02 23.05 9.88
C ASN A 388 23.15 22.00 10.58
N SER A 389 23.34 20.75 10.20
CA SER A 389 22.69 19.58 10.81
C SER A 389 23.57 18.35 10.59
N ASP A 390 23.97 17.70 11.67
CA ASP A 390 24.77 16.46 11.59
C ASP A 390 24.05 15.35 10.84
N TYR A 391 22.73 15.29 10.99
CA TYR A 391 21.91 14.31 10.29
C TYR A 391 21.86 14.56 8.78
N VAL A 392 21.73 15.81 8.35
CA VAL A 392 21.81 16.19 6.93
C VAL A 392 23.19 15.83 6.36
N GLN A 393 24.27 16.06 7.10
CA GLN A 393 25.61 15.68 6.63
C GLN A 393 25.79 14.15 6.53
N THR A 394 25.15 13.39 7.42
CA THR A 394 25.10 11.93 7.32
C THR A 394 24.32 11.47 6.08
N LEU A 395 23.16 12.04 5.83
CA LEU A 395 22.39 11.78 4.61
C LEU A 395 23.20 12.13 3.35
N ARG A 396 23.83 13.29 3.34
CA ARG A 396 24.71 13.73 2.22
C ARG A 396 25.81 12.71 1.94
N LYS A 397 26.47 12.20 2.98
CA LYS A 397 27.52 11.16 2.84
C LYS A 397 26.93 9.88 2.25
N ASN A 398 25.75 9.46 2.69
CA ASN A 398 25.07 8.24 2.20
C ASN A 398 24.55 8.41 0.77
N ILE A 399 24.12 9.60 0.39
CA ILE A 399 23.75 9.92 -0.99
C ILE A 399 24.97 9.77 -1.92
N GLY A 400 26.12 10.25 -1.51
CA GLY A 400 27.36 10.17 -2.26
C GLY A 400 27.32 10.90 -3.60
N ASP A 401 28.29 10.57 -4.42
CA ASP A 401 28.29 10.88 -5.84
C ASP A 401 28.63 9.62 -6.64
N PHE A 402 28.20 9.54 -7.86
CA PHE A 402 28.47 8.40 -8.74
C PHE A 402 29.01 8.91 -10.09
N ASN A 403 29.99 9.81 -10.02
CA ASN A 403 30.52 10.51 -11.19
C ASN A 403 31.03 9.56 -12.27
N GLU A 404 31.69 8.48 -11.90
CA GLU A 404 32.20 7.46 -12.84
C GLU A 404 31.04 6.73 -13.53
N LEU A 405 30.00 6.33 -12.78
CA LEU A 405 28.81 5.68 -13.33
C LEU A 405 27.98 6.65 -14.16
N CYS A 406 27.88 7.91 -13.74
CA CYS A 406 27.24 8.96 -14.54
C CYS A 406 27.94 9.14 -15.89
N SER A 407 29.26 9.28 -15.88
CA SER A 407 30.08 9.40 -17.08
C SER A 407 29.96 8.18 -18.00
N LEU A 408 29.88 6.98 -17.43
CA LEU A 408 29.62 5.75 -18.17
C LEU A 408 28.29 5.83 -18.92
N LEU A 409 27.22 6.18 -18.22
CA LEU A 409 25.86 6.24 -18.80
C LEU A 409 25.73 7.39 -19.82
N GLU A 410 26.41 8.50 -19.61
CA GLU A 410 26.46 9.62 -20.58
C GLU A 410 27.10 9.21 -21.90
N ARG A 411 28.16 8.40 -21.84
CA ARG A 411 28.83 7.89 -23.02
C ARG A 411 28.07 6.74 -23.69
N ALA A 412 27.39 5.90 -22.91
CA ALA A 412 26.80 4.66 -23.38
C ALA A 412 25.38 4.79 -23.94
N ILE A 413 24.55 5.64 -23.35
CA ILE A 413 23.11 5.73 -23.65
C ILE A 413 22.81 7.07 -24.31
N ILE A 414 22.00 7.07 -25.38
CA ILE A 414 21.52 8.31 -26.01
C ILE A 414 20.58 9.09 -25.08
N ASP A 415 20.38 10.36 -25.35
CA ASP A 415 19.58 11.25 -24.48
C ASP A 415 18.12 10.81 -24.34
N ALA A 416 17.48 10.42 -25.44
CA ALA A 416 16.09 9.95 -25.46
C ALA A 416 15.99 8.55 -26.08
N PRO A 417 16.33 7.50 -25.31
CA PRO A 417 16.34 6.14 -25.83
C PRO A 417 14.91 5.63 -26.10
N PRO A 418 14.75 4.67 -27.05
CA PRO A 418 13.50 3.99 -27.28
C PRO A 418 13.06 3.20 -26.04
N VAL A 419 11.81 2.76 -26.02
CA VAL A 419 11.24 2.03 -24.87
C VAL A 419 11.90 0.68 -24.68
N LEU A 420 12.22 0.00 -25.77
CA LEU A 420 12.74 -1.38 -25.73
C LEU A 420 14.06 -1.46 -26.50
N ILE A 421 14.98 -2.25 -25.96
CA ILE A 421 16.30 -2.51 -26.60
C ILE A 421 16.16 -3.14 -27.98
N ARG A 422 15.12 -3.92 -28.22
CA ARG A 422 14.86 -4.56 -29.53
C ARG A 422 14.58 -3.58 -30.65
N ASP A 423 14.20 -2.35 -30.31
CA ASP A 423 13.91 -1.31 -31.31
C ASP A 423 15.20 -0.74 -31.91
N GLY A 424 16.34 -0.99 -31.27
CA GLY A 424 17.67 -0.48 -31.67
C GLY A 424 17.85 1.01 -31.37
N GLY A 425 19.06 1.51 -31.56
CA GLY A 425 19.36 2.94 -31.38
C GLY A 425 19.43 3.39 -29.93
N VAL A 426 19.77 2.50 -29.01
CA VAL A 426 19.92 2.78 -27.57
C VAL A 426 21.32 3.22 -27.20
N ILE A 427 22.34 2.48 -27.68
CA ILE A 427 23.76 2.79 -27.41
C ILE A 427 24.17 4.03 -28.20
N ALA A 428 24.81 4.98 -27.52
CA ALA A 428 25.25 6.23 -28.12
C ALA A 428 26.35 6.01 -29.18
N PRO A 429 26.39 6.84 -30.24
CA PRO A 429 27.50 6.85 -31.18
C PRO A 429 28.83 7.16 -30.46
N GLY A 430 29.91 6.46 -30.86
CA GLY A 430 31.23 6.64 -30.25
C GLY A 430 31.51 5.79 -29.00
N TYR A 431 30.51 5.07 -28.49
CA TYR A 431 30.68 4.19 -27.33
C TYR A 431 31.45 2.91 -27.66
N ASN A 432 31.17 2.34 -28.85
CA ASN A 432 31.83 1.14 -29.33
C ASN A 432 32.13 1.23 -30.85
N GLU A 433 33.38 1.10 -31.22
CA GLU A 433 33.84 1.26 -32.62
C GLU A 433 33.19 0.22 -33.55
N GLU A 434 33.11 -1.04 -33.15
CA GLU A 434 32.51 -2.10 -33.94
C GLU A 434 31.02 -1.84 -34.20
N LEU A 435 30.26 -1.35 -33.18
CA LEU A 435 28.86 -1.01 -33.36
C LEU A 435 28.67 0.17 -34.34
N ASP A 436 29.56 1.15 -34.25
CA ASP A 436 29.52 2.30 -35.16
C ASP A 436 29.78 1.90 -36.59
N GLU A 437 30.75 0.95 -36.83
CA GLU A 437 30.99 0.38 -38.14
C GLU A 437 29.80 -0.37 -38.71
N TRP A 438 29.12 -1.24 -37.91
CA TRP A 438 27.93 -1.97 -38.35
C TRP A 438 26.76 -1.00 -38.65
N ARG A 439 26.58 0.07 -37.89
CA ARG A 439 25.57 1.09 -38.12
C ARG A 439 25.86 1.89 -39.40
N ALA A 440 27.11 2.29 -39.60
CA ALA A 440 27.52 3.02 -40.80
C ALA A 440 27.26 2.19 -42.08
N LEU A 441 27.54 0.87 -42.03
CA LEU A 441 27.18 -0.02 -43.12
C LEU A 441 25.70 -0.17 -43.37
N ALA A 442 24.90 -0.15 -42.29
CA ALA A 442 23.43 -0.21 -42.37
C ALA A 442 22.79 1.10 -42.88
N ASP A 443 23.32 2.25 -42.49
CA ASP A 443 22.79 3.58 -42.82
C ASP A 443 23.27 4.07 -44.20
N GLY A 444 24.45 3.63 -44.65
CA GLY A 444 24.96 3.87 -46.00
C GLY A 444 24.08 3.32 -47.13
N ALA A 445 23.07 2.56 -46.79
CA ALA A 445 22.07 1.99 -47.66
C ALA A 445 21.32 3.00 -48.52
N THR A 446 20.97 4.12 -47.95
CA THR A 446 20.16 5.13 -48.66
C THR A 446 20.94 5.79 -49.76
N ASP A 447 22.15 6.23 -49.51
CA ASP A 447 23.05 6.88 -50.51
C ASP A 447 23.39 5.93 -51.67
N TYR A 448 23.60 4.63 -51.35
CA TYR A 448 23.87 3.61 -52.38
C TYR A 448 22.65 3.37 -53.26
N LEU A 449 21.46 3.30 -52.69
CA LEU A 449 20.22 3.08 -53.42
C LEU A 449 19.89 4.26 -54.34
N ASP A 450 20.11 5.49 -53.85
CA ASP A 450 19.92 6.67 -54.67
C ASP A 450 20.90 6.76 -55.86
N ARG A 451 22.18 6.40 -55.62
CA ARG A 451 23.18 6.29 -56.72
C ARG A 451 22.82 5.17 -57.69
N LEU A 452 22.35 4.04 -57.18
CA LEU A 452 21.92 2.94 -58.01
C LEU A 452 20.74 3.33 -58.88
N GLU A 453 19.74 4.04 -58.31
CA GLU A 453 18.56 4.52 -59.03
C GLU A 453 18.95 5.47 -60.16
N ILE A 454 19.81 6.43 -59.88
CA ILE A 454 20.31 7.38 -60.90
C ILE A 454 21.06 6.63 -61.96
N ARG A 455 21.99 5.77 -61.60
CA ARG A 455 22.82 4.96 -62.55
C ARG A 455 21.97 4.07 -63.43
N GLU A 456 21.01 3.37 -62.89
CA GLU A 456 20.18 2.45 -63.68
C GLU A 456 19.15 3.21 -64.50
N ARG A 457 18.67 4.39 -64.09
CA ARG A 457 17.83 5.27 -64.92
C ARG A 457 18.59 5.74 -66.15
N GLU A 458 19.82 6.25 -65.97
CA GLU A 458 20.63 6.72 -67.07
C GLU A 458 21.04 5.58 -68.05
N LYS A 459 21.42 4.44 -67.47
CA LYS A 459 21.84 3.27 -68.24
C LYS A 459 20.75 2.70 -69.11
N LEU A 460 19.49 2.68 -68.62
CA LEU A 460 18.37 2.08 -69.30
C LEU A 460 17.46 3.07 -70.02
N GLY A 461 17.70 4.37 -69.79
CA GLY A 461 16.84 5.44 -70.33
C GLY A 461 15.42 5.38 -69.80
N LEU A 462 15.20 4.97 -68.55
CA LEU A 462 13.91 4.78 -67.94
C LEU A 462 13.66 5.81 -66.82
N ASP A 463 13.08 6.95 -67.15
CA ASP A 463 12.79 8.05 -66.21
C ASP A 463 11.87 7.64 -65.06
N THR A 464 11.05 6.60 -65.21
CA THR A 464 10.07 6.10 -64.23
C THR A 464 10.64 5.03 -63.28
N LEU A 465 11.91 4.61 -63.50
CA LEU A 465 12.56 3.62 -62.68
C LEU A 465 12.76 4.13 -61.25
N LYS A 466 12.36 3.35 -60.26
CA LYS A 466 12.51 3.62 -58.83
C LYS A 466 13.15 2.43 -58.10
N VAL A 467 14.05 2.69 -57.21
CA VAL A 467 14.58 1.71 -56.25
C VAL A 467 13.85 1.89 -54.95
N GLY A 468 13.39 0.81 -54.34
CA GLY A 468 12.61 0.89 -53.08
C GLY A 468 12.79 -0.38 -52.25
N PHE A 469 12.23 -0.35 -51.03
CA PHE A 469 12.23 -1.48 -50.09
C PHE A 469 10.79 -1.84 -49.70
N ASN A 470 10.55 -3.14 -49.58
CA ASN A 470 9.30 -3.69 -49.08
C ASN A 470 9.59 -4.74 -48.01
N ALA A 471 8.90 -4.63 -46.86
CA ALA A 471 9.15 -5.52 -45.69
C ALA A 471 8.97 -7.04 -46.02
N VAL A 472 8.10 -7.39 -47.01
CA VAL A 472 7.82 -8.78 -47.42
C VAL A 472 8.76 -9.28 -48.51
N HIS A 473 9.12 -8.40 -49.45
CA HIS A 473 9.86 -8.76 -50.65
C HIS A 473 11.30 -8.20 -50.72
N GLY A 474 11.75 -7.43 -49.72
CA GLY A 474 13.06 -6.81 -49.70
C GLY A 474 13.24 -5.64 -50.65
N TYR A 475 14.50 -5.38 -51.05
CA TYR A 475 14.83 -4.34 -52.01
C TYR A 475 14.39 -4.71 -53.43
N TYR A 476 13.94 -3.74 -54.18
CA TYR A 476 13.49 -3.92 -55.59
C TYR A 476 13.76 -2.69 -56.42
N ILE A 477 13.88 -2.96 -57.73
CA ILE A 477 13.85 -1.93 -58.76
C ILE A 477 12.46 -2.01 -59.42
N GLN A 478 11.71 -0.91 -59.36
CA GLN A 478 10.35 -0.86 -59.93
C GLN A 478 10.39 -0.12 -61.31
N VAL A 479 9.80 -0.74 -62.29
CA VAL A 479 9.66 -0.20 -63.64
C VAL A 479 8.21 -0.23 -64.02
N SER A 480 7.73 0.80 -64.75
CA SER A 480 6.37 0.85 -65.25
C SER A 480 6.11 -0.32 -66.21
N ARG A 481 4.89 -0.90 -66.14
CA ARG A 481 4.55 -2.06 -66.96
C ARG A 481 4.70 -1.82 -68.47
N GLY A 482 4.48 -0.59 -68.92
CA GLY A 482 4.68 -0.21 -70.33
C GLY A 482 6.13 -0.24 -70.81
N GLN A 483 7.09 -0.18 -69.86
CA GLN A 483 8.53 -0.18 -70.13
C GLN A 483 9.22 -1.48 -69.70
N SER A 484 8.49 -2.46 -69.24
CA SER A 484 9.04 -3.73 -68.74
C SER A 484 9.79 -4.54 -69.84
N HIS A 485 9.50 -4.30 -71.10
CA HIS A 485 10.18 -4.93 -72.22
C HIS A 485 11.59 -4.36 -72.49
N LEU A 486 11.94 -3.22 -71.94
CA LEU A 486 13.25 -2.60 -72.05
C LEU A 486 14.24 -3.08 -70.96
N VAL A 487 13.76 -3.90 -70.04
CA VAL A 487 14.57 -4.41 -68.92
C VAL A 487 15.52 -5.52 -69.33
N PRO A 488 16.84 -5.47 -69.02
CA PRO A 488 17.83 -6.46 -69.38
C PRO A 488 17.57 -7.85 -68.73
N MET A 489 18.17 -8.91 -69.27
CA MET A 489 18.00 -10.28 -68.80
C MET A 489 18.54 -10.54 -67.39
N ASN A 490 19.44 -9.70 -66.88
CA ASN A 490 19.98 -9.80 -65.51
C ASN A 490 19.03 -9.25 -64.45
N TYR A 491 17.89 -8.68 -64.83
CA TYR A 491 16.84 -8.27 -63.94
C TYR A 491 15.87 -9.45 -63.70
N VAL A 492 15.90 -9.99 -62.50
CA VAL A 492 15.04 -11.08 -62.08
C VAL A 492 13.75 -10.52 -61.51
N ARG A 493 12.58 -10.88 -62.07
CA ARG A 493 11.27 -10.42 -61.64
C ARG A 493 10.94 -10.99 -60.27
N ARG A 494 10.63 -10.12 -59.33
CA ARG A 494 10.18 -10.48 -57.98
C ARG A 494 8.66 -10.38 -57.81
N GLN A 495 8.04 -9.35 -58.40
CA GLN A 495 6.61 -9.09 -58.21
C GLN A 495 6.02 -8.35 -59.40
N THR A 496 4.78 -8.70 -59.75
CA THR A 496 3.97 -8.02 -60.77
C THR A 496 2.84 -7.27 -60.07
N LEU A 497 2.78 -5.95 -60.29
CA LEU A 497 1.72 -5.06 -59.82
C LEU A 497 0.80 -4.64 -60.94
N LYS A 498 -0.33 -3.99 -60.63
CA LYS A 498 -1.30 -3.58 -61.67
C LYS A 498 -0.67 -2.68 -62.74
N ASN A 499 0.17 -1.75 -62.39
CA ASN A 499 0.79 -0.72 -63.24
C ASN A 499 2.32 -0.76 -63.29
N ALA A 500 2.99 -1.67 -62.58
CA ALA A 500 4.44 -1.76 -62.50
C ALA A 500 4.91 -3.21 -62.31
N GLU A 501 6.15 -3.44 -62.62
CA GLU A 501 6.86 -4.68 -62.27
C GLU A 501 8.05 -4.39 -61.41
N ARG A 502 8.33 -5.29 -60.44
CA ARG A 502 9.46 -5.18 -59.51
C ARG A 502 10.48 -6.27 -59.78
N TYR A 503 11.73 -5.84 -59.89
CA TYR A 503 12.88 -6.66 -60.25
C TYR A 503 13.96 -6.58 -59.18
N ILE A 504 14.83 -7.58 -59.16
CA ILE A 504 16.11 -7.58 -58.41
C ILE A 504 17.25 -7.88 -59.36
N ILE A 505 18.37 -7.21 -59.14
CA ILE A 505 19.67 -7.51 -59.82
C ILE A 505 20.61 -8.15 -58.84
N PRO A 506 21.59 -8.98 -59.31
CA PRO A 506 22.56 -9.64 -58.41
C PRO A 506 23.25 -8.68 -57.45
N GLU A 507 23.69 -7.53 -57.96
CA GLU A 507 24.33 -6.48 -57.15
C GLU A 507 23.43 -5.95 -56.01
N LEU A 508 22.15 -5.72 -56.29
CA LEU A 508 21.17 -5.27 -55.28
C LEU A 508 20.87 -6.36 -54.26
N LYS A 509 20.87 -7.62 -54.68
CA LYS A 509 20.71 -8.77 -53.76
C LYS A 509 21.90 -8.97 -52.85
N GLU A 510 23.09 -8.85 -53.35
CA GLU A 510 24.33 -8.92 -52.54
C GLU A 510 24.43 -7.77 -51.53
N TYR A 511 23.94 -6.59 -51.95
CA TYR A 511 23.84 -5.44 -51.09
C TYR A 511 22.72 -5.62 -50.03
N GLU A 512 21.53 -6.17 -50.40
CA GLU A 512 20.47 -6.54 -49.47
C GLU A 512 20.98 -7.46 -48.38
N ASP A 513 21.71 -8.51 -48.75
CA ASP A 513 22.27 -9.47 -47.80
C ASP A 513 23.28 -8.81 -46.83
N LYS A 514 24.13 -7.91 -47.32
CA LYS A 514 25.05 -7.13 -46.47
C LYS A 514 24.34 -6.19 -45.50
N VAL A 515 23.34 -5.46 -45.96
CA VAL A 515 22.59 -4.51 -45.12
C VAL A 515 21.77 -5.22 -44.06
N LEU A 516 21.04 -6.28 -44.41
CA LEU A 516 20.26 -7.07 -43.45
C LEU A 516 21.15 -7.73 -42.42
N THR A 517 22.29 -8.26 -42.83
CA THR A 517 23.29 -8.81 -41.94
C THR A 517 23.88 -7.75 -41.00
N SER A 518 24.18 -6.56 -41.50
CA SER A 518 24.74 -5.45 -40.73
C SER A 518 23.76 -4.96 -39.69
N LYS A 519 22.47 -4.79 -40.04
CA LYS A 519 21.39 -4.41 -39.09
C LYS A 519 21.24 -5.46 -37.99
N GLY A 520 21.23 -6.75 -38.36
CA GLY A 520 21.15 -7.84 -37.39
C GLY A 520 22.33 -7.89 -36.45
N LYS A 521 23.56 -7.73 -36.96
CA LYS A 521 24.78 -7.70 -36.16
C LYS A 521 24.84 -6.47 -35.26
N ALA A 522 24.46 -5.29 -35.76
CA ALA A 522 24.37 -4.07 -34.98
C ALA A 522 23.41 -4.24 -33.80
N LEU A 523 22.21 -4.76 -34.02
CA LEU A 523 21.22 -4.99 -32.96
C LEU A 523 21.69 -6.04 -31.93
N SER A 524 22.32 -7.11 -32.40
CA SER A 524 22.87 -8.17 -31.53
C SER A 524 24.00 -7.63 -30.64
N LEU A 525 24.94 -6.88 -31.23
CA LEU A 525 26.01 -6.22 -30.47
C LEU A 525 25.49 -5.17 -29.50
N GLU A 526 24.50 -4.39 -29.92
CA GLU A 526 23.86 -3.39 -29.07
C GLU A 526 23.20 -4.02 -27.83
N LYS A 527 22.50 -5.14 -28.00
CA LYS A 527 21.95 -5.92 -26.87
C LYS A 527 23.04 -6.42 -25.93
N GLN A 528 24.14 -6.93 -26.49
CA GLN A 528 25.26 -7.39 -25.70
C GLN A 528 25.91 -6.26 -24.90
N LEU A 529 26.15 -5.11 -25.50
CA LEU A 529 26.68 -3.94 -24.83
C LEU A 529 25.75 -3.41 -23.73
N TYR A 530 24.44 -3.45 -24.00
CA TYR A 530 23.43 -3.08 -23.01
C TYR A 530 23.45 -4.03 -21.80
N ASP A 531 23.55 -5.34 -22.00
CA ASP A 531 23.69 -6.31 -20.92
C ASP A 531 25.00 -6.14 -20.14
N GLN A 532 26.08 -5.76 -20.78
CA GLN A 532 27.36 -5.43 -20.12
C GLN A 532 27.24 -4.23 -19.19
N LEU A 533 26.38 -3.26 -19.49
CA LEU A 533 26.12 -2.15 -18.57
C LEU A 533 25.55 -2.62 -17.23
N PHE A 534 24.67 -3.63 -17.23
CA PHE A 534 24.21 -4.25 -15.98
C PHE A 534 25.36 -4.88 -15.18
N ASP A 535 26.27 -5.57 -15.84
CA ASP A 535 27.44 -6.19 -15.20
C ASP A 535 28.38 -5.16 -14.57
N ILE A 536 28.45 -3.97 -15.14
CA ILE A 536 29.28 -2.86 -14.60
C ILE A 536 28.55 -2.15 -13.43
N LEU A 537 27.22 -2.00 -13.51
CA LEU A 537 26.44 -1.29 -12.50
C LEU A 537 26.14 -2.15 -11.25
N LEU A 538 25.92 -3.45 -11.40
CA LEU A 538 25.52 -4.35 -10.31
C LEU A 538 26.50 -4.45 -9.14
N PRO A 539 27.83 -4.41 -9.32
CA PRO A 539 28.78 -4.37 -8.18
C PRO A 539 28.60 -3.17 -7.25
N HIS A 540 28.01 -2.07 -7.74
CA HIS A 540 27.71 -0.86 -6.98
C HIS A 540 26.31 -0.83 -6.36
N LEU A 541 25.56 -1.92 -6.47
CA LEU A 541 24.15 -1.97 -6.06
C LEU A 541 23.95 -1.62 -4.59
N ALA A 542 24.84 -2.07 -3.71
CA ALA A 542 24.75 -1.76 -2.27
C ALA A 542 24.81 -0.28 -1.99
N GLU A 543 25.77 0.40 -2.58
CA GLU A 543 25.98 1.85 -2.42
C GLU A 543 24.84 2.63 -3.08
N LEU A 544 24.34 2.18 -4.23
CA LEU A 544 23.23 2.78 -4.93
C LEU A 544 21.92 2.63 -4.13
N GLN A 545 21.67 1.49 -3.50
CA GLN A 545 20.51 1.30 -2.63
C GLN A 545 20.59 2.19 -1.38
N LEU A 546 21.76 2.34 -0.77
CA LEU A 546 21.97 3.26 0.34
C LEU A 546 21.69 4.71 -0.08
N SER A 547 22.18 5.11 -1.25
CA SER A 547 21.92 6.43 -1.84
C SER A 547 20.42 6.66 -2.08
N ALA A 548 19.73 5.71 -2.69
CA ALA A 548 18.28 5.81 -2.95
C ALA A 548 17.48 5.95 -1.66
N SER A 549 17.83 5.18 -0.62
CA SER A 549 17.20 5.27 0.71
C SER A 549 17.44 6.65 1.35
N ALA A 550 18.65 7.15 1.29
CA ALA A 550 19.01 8.47 1.81
C ALA A 550 18.29 9.61 1.05
N LEU A 551 18.17 9.49 -0.27
CA LEU A 551 17.43 10.45 -1.10
C LEU A 551 15.92 10.43 -0.78
N ALA A 552 15.32 9.27 -0.58
CA ALA A 552 13.93 9.13 -0.17
C ALA A 552 13.69 9.77 1.19
N GLU A 553 14.58 9.54 2.15
CA GLU A 553 14.50 10.12 3.50
C GLU A 553 14.68 11.65 3.46
N LEU A 554 15.62 12.15 2.67
CA LEU A 554 15.78 13.58 2.46
C LEU A 554 14.53 14.22 1.85
N ASP A 555 13.91 13.57 0.86
CA ASP A 555 12.65 14.05 0.27
C ASP A 555 11.52 14.12 1.30
N VAL A 556 11.39 13.12 2.17
CA VAL A 556 10.41 13.13 3.27
C VAL A 556 10.67 14.29 4.22
N LEU A 557 11.91 14.49 4.65
CA LEU A 557 12.27 15.56 5.59
C LEU A 557 12.08 16.95 4.99
N VAL A 558 12.46 17.16 3.73
CA VAL A 558 12.19 18.40 2.97
C VAL A 558 10.68 18.62 2.81
N ASN A 559 9.92 17.58 2.52
CA ASN A 559 8.47 17.65 2.45
C ASN A 559 7.84 18.08 3.78
N LEU A 560 8.25 17.47 4.90
CA LEU A 560 7.75 17.83 6.22
C LEU A 560 8.13 19.26 6.60
N ALA A 561 9.31 19.73 6.20
CA ALA A 561 9.74 21.11 6.38
C ALA A 561 8.87 22.08 5.56
N GLU A 562 8.57 21.77 4.31
CA GLU A 562 7.67 22.57 3.46
C GLU A 562 6.25 22.61 4.04
N ARG A 563 5.72 21.46 4.49
CA ARG A 563 4.40 21.40 5.12
C ARG A 563 4.35 22.21 6.42
N ALA A 564 5.37 22.12 7.24
CA ALA A 564 5.46 22.89 8.47
C ALA A 564 5.43 24.39 8.22
N PHE A 565 6.14 24.86 7.21
CA PHE A 565 6.17 26.29 6.83
C PHE A 565 4.82 26.72 6.22
N THR A 566 4.34 26.02 5.20
CA THR A 566 3.13 26.38 4.44
C THR A 566 1.86 26.28 5.30
N LEU A 567 1.78 25.29 6.17
CA LEU A 567 0.59 25.03 7.00
C LEU A 567 0.70 25.64 8.40
N ASN A 568 1.78 26.33 8.69
CA ASN A 568 2.02 26.97 9.98
C ASN A 568 1.96 25.98 11.16
N TYR A 569 2.77 24.93 11.09
CA TYR A 569 2.91 23.94 12.14
C TYR A 569 4.07 24.32 13.09
N CYS A 570 3.99 23.88 14.34
CA CYS A 570 5.04 24.08 15.34
C CYS A 570 5.82 22.80 15.62
N CYS A 571 7.07 22.95 16.08
CA CYS A 571 7.88 21.82 16.57
C CYS A 571 7.36 21.36 17.93
N PRO A 572 6.88 20.10 18.06
CA PRO A 572 6.45 19.59 19.35
C PRO A 572 7.67 19.26 20.24
N THR A 573 7.55 19.49 21.54
CA THR A 573 8.52 19.06 22.52
C THR A 573 8.20 17.63 22.96
N LEU A 574 9.16 16.73 22.85
CA LEU A 574 9.05 15.35 23.32
C LEU A 574 9.57 15.27 24.75
N SER A 575 8.67 15.01 25.67
CA SER A 575 8.93 14.97 27.11
C SER A 575 9.07 13.53 27.61
N ASP A 576 9.89 13.32 28.64
CA ASP A 576 9.93 12.05 29.38
C ASP A 576 8.86 11.97 30.48
N LYS A 577 8.18 13.08 30.76
CA LYS A 577 7.09 13.14 31.73
C LYS A 577 5.77 12.73 31.05
N PRO A 578 4.94 11.88 31.68
CA PRO A 578 3.64 11.53 31.16
C PRO A 578 2.73 12.75 31.01
N GLY A 579 2.11 12.89 29.86
CA GLY A 579 1.14 13.97 29.60
C GLY A 579 1.12 14.39 28.13
N ILE A 580 0.05 15.08 27.76
CA ILE A 580 -0.14 15.68 26.43
C ILE A 580 -0.68 17.08 26.65
N THR A 581 0.06 18.10 26.27
CA THR A 581 -0.36 19.50 26.34
C THR A 581 -0.29 20.13 24.97
N ILE A 582 -1.42 20.61 24.46
CA ILE A 582 -1.54 21.22 23.12
C ILE A 582 -2.18 22.58 23.30
N THR A 583 -1.54 23.61 22.75
CA THR A 583 -2.07 24.97 22.73
C THR A 583 -2.56 25.28 21.32
N GLU A 584 -3.81 25.69 21.19
CA GLU A 584 -4.44 26.02 19.89
C GLU A 584 -4.28 24.91 18.85
N GLY A 585 -4.60 23.69 19.24
CA GLY A 585 -4.56 22.52 18.35
C GLY A 585 -5.61 22.60 17.25
N ARG A 586 -5.22 22.15 16.03
CA ARG A 586 -6.08 22.13 14.84
C ARG A 586 -6.12 20.73 14.27
N HIS A 587 -7.20 20.40 13.60
CA HIS A 587 -7.33 19.12 12.89
C HIS A 587 -6.66 19.24 11.52
N PRO A 588 -5.61 18.49 11.22
CA PRO A 588 -4.81 18.68 10.00
C PRO A 588 -5.61 18.48 8.71
N VAL A 589 -6.59 17.60 8.71
CA VAL A 589 -7.42 17.28 7.54
C VAL A 589 -8.65 18.19 7.46
N VAL A 590 -9.41 18.29 8.53
CA VAL A 590 -10.67 19.08 8.56
C VAL A 590 -10.39 20.55 8.28
N GLU A 591 -9.31 21.09 8.81
CA GLU A 591 -8.85 22.46 8.54
C GLU A 591 -8.71 22.77 7.04
N ARG A 592 -8.31 21.77 6.24
CA ARG A 592 -8.11 21.92 4.79
C ARG A 592 -9.37 21.77 3.95
N VAL A 593 -10.38 21.09 4.50
CA VAL A 593 -11.65 20.81 3.81
C VAL A 593 -12.69 21.91 4.07
N LEU A 594 -12.64 22.56 5.23
CA LEU A 594 -13.58 23.62 5.60
C LEU A 594 -13.38 24.87 4.73
N ASN A 595 -14.49 25.49 4.33
CA ASN A 595 -14.50 26.79 3.67
C ASN A 595 -14.40 27.97 4.67
N GLU A 596 -14.66 27.69 5.95
CA GLU A 596 -14.60 28.65 7.06
C GLU A 596 -13.32 28.42 7.87
N PRO A 597 -12.82 29.45 8.59
CA PRO A 597 -11.65 29.28 9.45
C PRO A 597 -11.88 28.20 10.51
N PHE A 598 -10.93 27.31 10.70
CA PHE A 598 -10.95 26.27 11.73
C PHE A 598 -10.77 26.90 13.12
N ILE A 599 -11.61 26.52 14.08
CA ILE A 599 -11.50 26.96 15.46
C ILE A 599 -10.50 26.05 16.21
N ALA A 600 -9.37 26.61 16.58
CA ALA A 600 -8.33 25.92 17.32
C ALA A 600 -8.75 25.67 18.77
N ASN A 601 -8.34 24.54 19.34
CA ASN A 601 -8.71 24.14 20.69
C ASN A 601 -7.52 23.65 21.53
N PRO A 602 -7.49 23.95 22.84
CA PRO A 602 -6.46 23.46 23.74
C PRO A 602 -6.76 22.03 24.20
N LEU A 603 -5.70 21.31 24.60
CA LEU A 603 -5.77 20.04 25.29
C LEU A 603 -4.75 20.01 26.43
N ALA A 604 -5.17 19.55 27.59
CA ALA A 604 -4.27 19.32 28.73
C ALA A 604 -4.57 17.97 29.37
N LEU A 605 -3.64 17.02 29.21
CA LEU A 605 -3.61 15.73 29.89
C LEU A 605 -2.30 15.63 30.69
N SER A 606 -2.38 15.17 31.93
CA SER A 606 -1.22 15.01 32.82
C SER A 606 -1.40 13.78 33.72
N SER A 607 -0.43 13.46 34.54
CA SER A 607 -0.53 12.40 35.54
C SER A 607 -1.70 12.59 36.51
N GLN A 608 -2.12 13.84 36.72
CA GLN A 608 -3.23 14.20 37.61
C GLN A 608 -4.54 14.52 36.87
N ARG A 609 -4.52 14.56 35.54
CA ARG A 609 -5.66 14.78 34.66
C ARG A 609 -5.56 13.84 33.47
N ARG A 610 -5.87 12.57 33.69
CA ARG A 610 -5.68 11.52 32.70
C ARG A 610 -6.89 11.27 31.79
N MET A 611 -8.09 11.60 32.26
CA MET A 611 -9.33 11.39 31.51
C MET A 611 -10.10 12.70 31.37
N LEU A 612 -10.57 12.98 30.17
CA LEU A 612 -11.53 14.03 29.88
C LEU A 612 -12.87 13.42 29.47
N ILE A 613 -13.92 13.76 30.22
CA ILE A 613 -15.31 13.49 29.80
C ILE A 613 -15.75 14.65 28.93
N ILE A 614 -16.06 14.36 27.66
CA ILE A 614 -16.40 15.35 26.64
C ILE A 614 -17.89 15.29 26.36
N THR A 615 -18.57 16.41 26.63
CA THR A 615 -20.02 16.57 26.38
C THR A 615 -20.27 17.69 25.37
N GLY A 616 -21.52 17.82 24.92
CA GLY A 616 -21.93 18.79 23.93
C GLY A 616 -22.73 18.17 22.78
N PRO A 617 -23.23 19.00 21.84
CA PRO A 617 -24.04 18.52 20.71
C PRO A 617 -23.21 17.63 19.75
N ASN A 618 -23.90 16.68 19.11
CA ASN A 618 -23.22 15.75 18.16
C ASN A 618 -22.54 16.47 16.99
N MET A 619 -23.10 17.59 16.53
CA MET A 619 -22.50 18.41 15.47
C MET A 619 -21.51 19.46 16.00
N GLY A 620 -21.22 19.47 17.29
CA GLY A 620 -20.34 20.45 17.94
C GLY A 620 -18.85 20.20 17.70
N GLY A 621 -18.47 19.03 17.15
CA GLY A 621 -17.09 18.70 16.83
C GLY A 621 -16.38 17.81 17.85
N LYS A 622 -17.10 17.07 18.73
CA LYS A 622 -16.50 16.15 19.72
C LYS A 622 -15.54 15.14 19.07
N SER A 623 -16.00 14.41 18.07
CA SER A 623 -15.21 13.40 17.35
C SER A 623 -14.04 14.02 16.58
N THR A 624 -14.22 15.23 16.03
CA THR A 624 -13.15 15.99 15.39
C THR A 624 -12.04 16.35 16.39
N TYR A 625 -12.41 16.84 17.56
CA TYR A 625 -11.48 17.19 18.64
C TYR A 625 -10.68 15.98 19.14
N MET A 626 -11.33 14.84 19.30
CA MET A 626 -10.68 13.60 19.72
C MET A 626 -9.69 13.09 18.66
N ARG A 627 -10.13 12.99 17.40
CA ARG A 627 -9.26 12.55 16.29
C ARG A 627 -8.09 13.50 16.07
N GLN A 628 -8.31 14.81 16.19
CA GLN A 628 -7.27 15.84 16.16
C GLN A 628 -6.14 15.53 17.14
N THR A 629 -6.46 15.19 18.38
CA THR A 629 -5.47 14.83 19.41
C THR A 629 -4.64 13.63 18.99
N ALA A 630 -5.29 12.57 18.54
CA ALA A 630 -4.58 11.36 18.09
C ALA A 630 -3.69 11.62 16.88
N LEU A 631 -4.15 12.43 15.92
CA LEU A 631 -3.37 12.79 14.73
C LEU A 631 -2.16 13.67 15.07
N ILE A 632 -2.30 14.61 16.00
CA ILE A 632 -1.18 15.43 16.48
C ILE A 632 -0.12 14.55 17.15
N VAL A 633 -0.53 13.61 17.99
CA VAL A 633 0.39 12.65 18.63
C VAL A 633 1.09 11.79 17.59
N LEU A 634 0.33 11.26 16.61
CA LEU A 634 0.87 10.47 15.51
C LEU A 634 1.94 11.25 14.72
N MET A 635 1.64 12.50 14.38
CA MET A 635 2.56 13.38 13.64
C MET A 635 3.83 13.65 14.44
N ALA A 636 3.73 13.89 15.74
CA ALA A 636 4.88 14.09 16.61
C ALA A 636 5.79 12.84 16.64
N TYR A 637 5.21 11.65 16.65
CA TYR A 637 5.92 10.36 16.69
C TYR A 637 6.43 9.85 15.34
N ILE A 638 6.23 10.60 14.27
CA ILE A 638 7.01 10.43 13.02
C ILE A 638 8.14 11.46 12.90
N GLY A 639 8.27 12.38 13.84
CA GLY A 639 9.24 13.47 13.82
C GLY A 639 8.75 14.73 13.10
N SER A 640 7.47 14.79 12.69
CA SER A 640 6.89 15.96 12.03
C SER A 640 6.58 17.09 13.01
N PHE A 641 6.50 18.31 12.50
CA PHE A 641 5.84 19.41 13.17
C PHE A 641 4.33 19.17 13.16
N VAL A 642 3.62 19.80 14.09
CA VAL A 642 2.22 19.54 14.38
C VAL A 642 1.36 20.79 14.23
N PRO A 643 0.06 20.66 13.90
CA PRO A 643 -0.86 21.77 13.73
C PRO A 643 -1.31 22.35 15.09
N ALA A 644 -0.44 23.11 15.71
CA ALA A 644 -0.67 23.82 16.96
C ALA A 644 0.27 25.04 17.07
N THR A 645 0.06 25.91 18.04
CA THR A 645 1.03 26.97 18.36
C THR A 645 2.12 26.45 19.30
N GLN A 646 1.79 25.50 20.16
CA GLN A 646 2.72 24.82 21.05
C GLN A 646 2.17 23.42 21.39
N ALA A 647 3.05 22.44 21.47
CA ALA A 647 2.71 21.10 21.88
C ALA A 647 3.85 20.47 22.69
N GLU A 648 3.51 19.80 23.78
CA GLU A 648 4.40 18.97 24.59
C GLU A 648 3.76 17.61 24.76
N ILE A 649 4.47 16.55 24.31
CA ILE A 649 3.95 15.19 24.24
C ILE A 649 4.87 14.26 25.01
N GLY A 650 4.34 13.61 26.01
CA GLY A 650 5.03 12.60 26.81
C GLY A 650 5.06 11.23 26.13
N PRO A 651 5.62 10.20 26.83
CA PRO A 651 5.72 8.86 26.27
C PRO A 651 4.34 8.25 26.00
N ILE A 652 4.11 7.81 24.76
CA ILE A 652 2.92 7.09 24.32
C ILE A 652 3.36 5.76 23.71
N ASP A 653 2.73 4.67 24.14
CA ASP A 653 3.01 3.32 23.62
C ASP A 653 1.97 2.83 22.62
N ARG A 654 0.70 3.20 22.82
CA ARG A 654 -0.43 2.75 22.01
C ARG A 654 -1.43 3.87 21.78
N ILE A 655 -2.08 3.84 20.64
CA ILE A 655 -3.26 4.67 20.35
C ILE A 655 -4.42 3.74 20.05
N PHE A 656 -5.51 3.91 20.77
CA PHE A 656 -6.76 3.19 20.56
C PHE A 656 -7.89 4.14 20.25
N THR A 657 -8.74 3.76 19.30
CA THR A 657 -9.97 4.51 19.00
C THR A 657 -11.17 3.58 18.95
N ARG A 658 -12.23 4.01 19.58
CA ARG A 658 -13.58 3.48 19.36
C ARG A 658 -14.45 4.66 18.95
N VAL A 659 -14.65 4.85 17.65
CA VAL A 659 -15.37 6.00 17.06
C VAL A 659 -16.44 5.48 16.12
N GLY A 660 -17.70 5.92 16.34
CA GLY A 660 -18.84 5.76 15.45
C GLY A 660 -19.18 4.35 15.00
N ALA A 661 -20.43 4.07 14.70
CA ALA A 661 -20.84 2.82 14.08
C ALA A 661 -20.55 2.87 12.57
N ALA A 662 -19.53 2.15 12.10
CA ALA A 662 -19.57 1.67 10.73
C ALA A 662 -20.45 0.41 10.75
N ASP A 663 -21.58 0.45 10.06
CA ASP A 663 -22.39 -0.74 9.83
C ASP A 663 -21.56 -1.72 9.02
N ASP A 664 -21.03 -2.73 9.67
CA ASP A 664 -20.42 -3.87 8.97
C ASP A 664 -21.52 -4.86 8.56
N LEU A 665 -22.33 -4.40 7.61
CA LEU A 665 -23.39 -5.21 7.00
C LEU A 665 -22.84 -6.49 6.32
N ALA A 666 -21.57 -6.49 5.96
CA ALA A 666 -20.93 -7.61 5.29
C ALA A 666 -20.62 -8.78 6.22
N SER A 667 -20.37 -8.54 7.52
CA SER A 667 -20.04 -9.60 8.48
C SER A 667 -21.27 -10.19 9.19
N GLY A 668 -22.47 -9.61 9.03
CA GLY A 668 -23.71 -10.02 9.69
C GLY A 668 -23.69 -9.86 11.22
N ARG A 669 -22.70 -9.15 11.77
CA ARG A 669 -22.62 -8.86 13.22
C ARG A 669 -23.42 -7.60 13.54
N SER A 670 -24.09 -7.58 14.71
CA SER A 670 -24.76 -6.36 15.15
C SER A 670 -23.73 -5.26 15.47
N THR A 671 -24.08 -4.01 15.19
CA THR A 671 -23.25 -2.85 15.51
C THR A 671 -22.80 -2.84 16.97
N PHE A 672 -23.65 -3.25 17.88
CA PHE A 672 -23.34 -3.38 19.31
C PHE A 672 -22.27 -4.44 19.59
N MET A 673 -22.29 -5.59 18.89
CA MET A 673 -21.28 -6.64 19.06
C MET A 673 -19.89 -6.18 18.58
N VAL A 674 -19.82 -5.44 17.47
CA VAL A 674 -18.58 -4.84 16.96
C VAL A 674 -18.05 -3.81 17.97
N GLU A 675 -18.93 -2.95 18.49
CA GLU A 675 -18.59 -1.96 19.52
C GLU A 675 -17.99 -2.62 20.77
N MET A 676 -18.63 -3.69 21.27
CA MET A 676 -18.15 -4.40 22.46
C MET A 676 -16.84 -5.14 22.21
N THR A 677 -16.64 -5.71 21.04
CA THR A 677 -15.37 -6.37 20.67
C THR A 677 -14.20 -5.38 20.62
N GLU A 678 -14.40 -4.22 20.01
CA GLU A 678 -13.38 -3.15 19.96
C GLU A 678 -13.10 -2.61 21.37
N THR A 679 -14.15 -2.40 22.17
CA THR A 679 -14.01 -1.93 23.56
C THR A 679 -13.25 -2.97 24.43
N ALA A 680 -13.56 -4.25 24.29
CA ALA A 680 -12.86 -5.33 24.98
C ALA A 680 -11.36 -5.34 24.64
N ASN A 681 -11.03 -5.21 23.35
CA ASN A 681 -9.63 -5.12 22.92
C ASN A 681 -8.88 -3.95 23.57
N ILE A 682 -9.52 -2.79 23.65
CA ILE A 682 -8.94 -1.61 24.31
C ILE A 682 -8.69 -1.88 25.81
N LEU A 683 -9.72 -2.38 26.53
CA LEU A 683 -9.63 -2.61 27.97
C LEU A 683 -8.62 -3.69 28.35
N HIS A 684 -8.38 -4.67 27.48
CA HIS A 684 -7.38 -5.72 27.72
C HIS A 684 -5.94 -5.28 27.41
N ASN A 685 -5.74 -4.36 26.47
CA ASN A 685 -4.42 -4.06 25.93
C ASN A 685 -3.91 -2.64 26.25
N ALA A 686 -4.77 -1.71 26.69
CA ALA A 686 -4.35 -0.38 27.04
C ALA A 686 -3.47 -0.37 28.31
N THR A 687 -2.49 0.53 28.34
CA THR A 687 -1.57 0.75 29.46
C THR A 687 -1.68 2.18 29.98
N GLU A 688 -0.98 2.51 31.05
CA GLU A 688 -0.93 3.88 31.58
C GLU A 688 -0.28 4.89 30.62
N HIS A 689 0.44 4.43 29.60
CA HIS A 689 1.05 5.26 28.56
C HIS A 689 0.24 5.27 27.25
N SER A 690 -0.92 4.64 27.23
CA SER A 690 -1.79 4.61 26.04
C SER A 690 -2.64 5.87 25.92
N LEU A 691 -2.92 6.29 24.68
CA LEU A 691 -3.94 7.28 24.35
C LEU A 691 -5.19 6.55 23.85
N VAL A 692 -6.31 6.74 24.52
CA VAL A 692 -7.58 6.08 24.23
C VAL A 692 -8.64 7.10 23.85
N LEU A 693 -9.30 6.91 22.71
CA LEU A 693 -10.44 7.71 22.25
C LEU A 693 -11.69 6.83 22.27
N MET A 694 -12.64 7.18 23.14
CA MET A 694 -13.92 6.47 23.28
C MET A 694 -15.06 7.42 22.92
N ASP A 695 -15.77 7.12 21.82
CA ASP A 695 -16.85 7.96 21.32
C ASP A 695 -18.19 7.25 21.45
N GLU A 696 -19.01 7.77 22.35
CA GLU A 696 -20.41 7.39 22.55
C GLU A 696 -20.65 5.88 22.76
N ILE A 697 -19.95 5.27 23.71
CA ILE A 697 -20.11 3.86 24.11
C ILE A 697 -21.51 3.60 24.66
N GLY A 698 -22.11 2.46 24.26
CA GLY A 698 -23.39 1.97 24.77
C GLY A 698 -24.62 2.42 23.98
N ARG A 699 -24.45 3.00 22.79
CA ARG A 699 -25.59 3.43 21.92
C ARG A 699 -26.40 2.27 21.34
N GLY A 700 -25.82 1.10 21.16
CA GLY A 700 -26.44 -0.03 20.46
C GLY A 700 -27.37 -0.88 21.32
N THR A 701 -27.65 -0.50 22.56
CA THR A 701 -28.48 -1.26 23.51
C THR A 701 -29.48 -0.36 24.26
N SER A 702 -30.17 -0.90 25.27
CA SER A 702 -31.08 -0.11 26.11
C SER A 702 -30.33 1.03 26.84
N THR A 703 -31.01 2.11 27.17
CA THR A 703 -30.39 3.29 27.80
C THR A 703 -29.66 2.95 29.09
N TYR A 704 -30.23 2.12 29.95
CA TYR A 704 -29.65 1.75 31.25
C TYR A 704 -28.45 0.80 31.09
N ASP A 705 -28.54 -0.21 30.22
CA ASP A 705 -27.43 -1.11 29.92
C ASP A 705 -26.27 -0.32 29.30
N GLY A 706 -26.57 0.57 28.34
CA GLY A 706 -25.56 1.42 27.71
C GLY A 706 -24.87 2.36 28.69
N LEU A 707 -25.63 3.02 29.58
CA LEU A 707 -25.08 3.87 30.62
C LEU A 707 -24.20 3.09 31.60
N SER A 708 -24.67 1.90 32.03
CA SER A 708 -23.93 1.06 32.98
C SER A 708 -22.60 0.59 32.37
N LEU A 709 -22.60 0.18 31.13
CA LEU A 709 -21.38 -0.21 30.40
C LEU A 709 -20.42 0.96 30.20
N ALA A 710 -20.93 2.12 29.78
CA ALA A 710 -20.13 3.33 29.59
C ALA A 710 -19.48 3.78 30.91
N TRP A 711 -20.23 3.72 32.01
CA TRP A 711 -19.74 4.05 33.34
C TRP A 711 -18.60 3.09 33.77
N ALA A 712 -18.83 1.79 33.68
CA ALA A 712 -17.85 0.77 34.05
C ALA A 712 -16.58 0.85 33.19
N CYS A 713 -16.71 1.12 31.90
CA CYS A 713 -15.56 1.32 31.00
C CYS A 713 -14.76 2.57 31.41
N ALA A 714 -15.44 3.68 31.66
CA ALA A 714 -14.79 4.92 32.11
C ALA A 714 -14.07 4.73 33.44
N GLU A 715 -14.69 4.07 34.41
CA GLU A 715 -14.10 3.72 35.69
C GLU A 715 -12.86 2.83 35.57
N ASN A 716 -12.94 1.81 34.73
CA ASN A 716 -11.82 0.90 34.49
C ASN A 716 -10.63 1.63 33.85
N LEU A 717 -10.86 2.47 32.84
CA LEU A 717 -9.84 3.29 32.20
C LEU A 717 -9.21 4.32 33.14
N ALA A 718 -9.99 4.93 34.02
CA ALA A 718 -9.51 5.96 34.95
C ALA A 718 -8.74 5.39 36.14
N ASN A 719 -9.23 4.31 36.76
CA ASN A 719 -8.72 3.80 38.04
C ASN A 719 -7.73 2.66 37.89
N ARG A 720 -8.03 1.71 37.00
CA ARG A 720 -7.22 0.49 36.86
C ARG A 720 -6.13 0.66 35.81
N ILE A 721 -6.50 1.04 34.61
CA ILE A 721 -5.58 1.17 33.46
C ILE A 721 -4.80 2.48 33.56
N LYS A 722 -5.46 3.55 33.93
CA LYS A 722 -4.94 4.93 34.03
C LYS A 722 -4.41 5.48 32.72
N ALA A 723 -4.98 5.04 31.59
CA ALA A 723 -4.65 5.54 30.26
C ALA A 723 -5.07 7.00 30.09
N PHE A 724 -4.35 7.74 29.24
CA PHE A 724 -4.80 9.05 28.78
C PHE A 724 -6.03 8.85 27.88
N THR A 725 -7.17 9.32 28.32
CA THR A 725 -8.46 9.01 27.70
C THR A 725 -9.24 10.27 27.39
N LEU A 726 -9.75 10.34 26.15
CA LEU A 726 -10.81 11.26 25.74
C LEU A 726 -12.08 10.45 25.59
N PHE A 727 -13.06 10.72 26.44
CA PHE A 727 -14.31 9.97 26.54
C PHE A 727 -15.50 10.86 26.20
N ALA A 728 -15.94 10.81 24.94
CA ALA A 728 -17.12 11.55 24.51
C ALA A 728 -18.38 10.74 24.83
N THR A 729 -19.36 11.39 25.40
CA THR A 729 -20.60 10.75 25.81
C THR A 729 -21.81 11.70 25.66
N HIS A 730 -22.96 11.09 25.44
CA HIS A 730 -24.26 11.75 25.55
C HIS A 730 -24.95 11.47 26.90
N TYR A 731 -24.34 10.60 27.72
CA TYR A 731 -24.82 10.31 29.08
C TYR A 731 -24.30 11.38 30.06
N PHE A 732 -25.20 12.31 30.45
CA PHE A 732 -24.82 13.39 31.37
C PHE A 732 -24.47 12.90 32.77
N GLU A 733 -24.97 11.75 33.15
CA GLU A 733 -24.61 11.08 34.41
C GLU A 733 -23.12 10.86 34.57
N LEU A 734 -22.41 10.63 33.48
CA LEU A 734 -20.94 10.46 33.49
C LEU A 734 -20.18 11.75 33.88
N THR A 735 -20.80 12.89 33.75
CA THR A 735 -20.19 14.18 34.17
C THR A 735 -20.00 14.31 35.71
N THR A 736 -20.56 13.38 36.48
CA THR A 736 -20.33 13.29 37.93
C THR A 736 -19.08 12.49 38.31
N LEU A 737 -18.45 11.82 37.36
CA LEU A 737 -17.22 11.04 37.58
C LEU A 737 -16.06 11.87 38.19
N PRO A 738 -15.82 13.13 37.80
CA PRO A 738 -14.75 13.94 38.40
C PRO A 738 -14.91 14.18 39.90
N GLU A 739 -16.14 14.15 40.42
CA GLU A 739 -16.43 14.27 41.85
C GLU A 739 -16.07 12.99 42.64
N LYS A 740 -16.09 11.85 41.96
CA LYS A 740 -15.89 10.52 42.58
C LYS A 740 -14.49 9.94 42.35
N MET A 741 -13.76 10.42 41.33
CA MET A 741 -12.47 9.88 40.91
C MET A 741 -11.46 10.98 40.65
N GLU A 742 -10.27 10.80 41.21
CA GLU A 742 -9.12 11.63 40.89
C GLU A 742 -8.64 11.39 39.47
N GLY A 743 -8.16 12.44 38.81
CA GLY A 743 -7.63 12.34 37.45
C GLY A 743 -8.66 12.40 36.32
N VAL A 744 -9.92 12.59 36.64
CA VAL A 744 -11.02 12.79 35.66
C VAL A 744 -11.46 14.26 35.68
N ALA A 745 -11.63 14.85 34.50
CA ALA A 745 -12.15 16.21 34.35
C ALA A 745 -13.23 16.27 33.26
N ASN A 746 -14.13 17.25 33.37
CA ASN A 746 -15.12 17.54 32.34
C ASN A 746 -14.63 18.64 31.40
N VAL A 747 -14.91 18.46 30.12
CA VAL A 747 -14.86 19.53 29.11
C VAL A 747 -16.09 19.43 28.23
N HIS A 748 -16.49 20.53 27.61
CA HIS A 748 -17.61 20.53 26.69
C HIS A 748 -17.35 21.42 25.47
N LEU A 749 -18.08 21.15 24.41
CA LEU A 749 -18.12 21.96 23.20
C LEU A 749 -19.37 22.83 23.23
N ASP A 750 -19.18 24.14 23.12
CA ASP A 750 -20.24 25.12 23.25
C ASP A 750 -21.13 25.18 22.01
N ALA A 751 -22.41 25.47 22.28
CA ALA A 751 -23.39 25.89 21.29
C ALA A 751 -24.27 27.00 21.87
N LEU A 752 -24.63 27.97 21.03
CA LEU A 752 -25.52 29.07 21.39
C LEU A 752 -26.88 28.88 20.70
N GLU A 753 -27.93 28.88 21.48
CA GLU A 753 -29.30 28.92 20.97
C GLU A 753 -29.78 30.38 20.81
N HIS A 754 -30.29 30.71 19.62
CA HIS A 754 -30.93 31.98 19.35
C HIS A 754 -32.30 31.76 18.69
N GLY A 755 -33.35 31.74 19.50
CA GLY A 755 -34.72 31.43 19.04
C GLY A 755 -34.84 29.96 18.60
N ASP A 756 -35.17 29.73 17.32
CA ASP A 756 -35.27 28.39 16.72
C ASP A 756 -33.96 27.93 16.03
N THR A 757 -32.88 28.71 16.11
CA THR A 757 -31.59 28.42 15.52
C THR A 757 -30.55 28.08 16.57
N ILE A 758 -29.59 27.27 16.21
CA ILE A 758 -28.40 26.91 17.01
C ILE A 758 -27.12 27.25 16.24
N ALA A 759 -26.18 27.89 16.91
CA ALA A 759 -24.84 28.14 16.41
C ALA A 759 -23.83 27.28 17.19
N PHE A 760 -23.09 26.43 16.50
CA PHE A 760 -22.04 25.64 17.09
C PHE A 760 -20.78 26.51 17.17
N MET A 761 -20.25 26.70 18.37
CA MET A 761 -19.07 27.54 18.59
C MET A 761 -17.77 26.78 18.30
N HIS A 762 -17.81 25.46 18.31
CA HIS A 762 -16.66 24.56 18.11
C HIS A 762 -15.47 24.82 19.07
N THR A 763 -15.75 25.51 20.18
CA THR A 763 -14.75 25.86 21.20
C THR A 763 -14.90 24.93 22.39
N VAL A 764 -13.78 24.39 22.86
CA VAL A 764 -13.73 23.55 24.06
C VAL A 764 -13.59 24.41 25.30
N GLN A 765 -14.48 24.18 26.26
CA GLN A 765 -14.53 24.85 27.54
C GLN A 765 -14.44 23.86 28.70
N ASP A 766 -13.86 24.27 29.84
CA ASP A 766 -13.85 23.47 31.05
C ASP A 766 -15.25 23.31 31.64
N GLY A 767 -15.51 22.17 32.24
CA GLY A 767 -16.79 21.84 32.85
C GLY A 767 -17.72 21.02 31.93
N ALA A 768 -18.86 20.58 32.45
CA ALA A 768 -19.87 19.84 31.71
C ALA A 768 -20.77 20.76 30.89
N ALA A 769 -21.32 20.27 29.77
CA ALA A 769 -22.36 21.02 29.03
C ALA A 769 -23.60 21.20 29.89
N SER A 770 -24.21 22.40 29.81
CA SER A 770 -25.39 22.76 30.59
C SER A 770 -26.70 22.23 30.02
N LYS A 771 -26.73 21.86 28.72
CA LYS A 771 -27.96 21.46 28.00
C LYS A 771 -27.67 20.38 26.93
N SER A 772 -28.72 19.61 26.60
CA SER A 772 -28.73 18.82 25.35
C SER A 772 -29.40 19.65 24.23
N TYR A 773 -28.81 19.64 23.07
CA TYR A 773 -29.24 20.41 21.90
C TYR A 773 -29.97 19.58 20.84
N GLY A 774 -30.42 18.36 21.18
CA GLY A 774 -31.00 17.42 20.24
C GLY A 774 -32.21 17.96 19.48
N LEU A 775 -33.11 18.66 20.17
CA LEU A 775 -34.31 19.26 19.53
C LEU A 775 -33.95 20.46 18.65
N ALA A 776 -32.95 21.25 19.03
CA ALA A 776 -32.47 22.37 18.22
C ALA A 776 -31.80 21.88 16.93
N VAL A 777 -30.99 20.81 17.03
CA VAL A 777 -30.38 20.13 15.87
C VAL A 777 -31.45 19.53 14.95
N ALA A 778 -32.48 18.89 15.51
CA ALA A 778 -33.61 18.34 14.75
C ALA A 778 -34.37 19.44 13.97
N ALA A 779 -34.60 20.62 14.61
CA ALA A 779 -35.19 21.77 13.95
C ALA A 779 -34.32 22.29 12.80
N LEU A 780 -32.98 22.37 13.01
CA LEU A 780 -31.99 22.76 11.99
C LEU A 780 -31.98 21.78 10.80
N ALA A 781 -32.15 20.48 11.08
CA ALA A 781 -32.23 19.44 10.06
C ALA A 781 -33.53 19.45 9.25
N GLY A 782 -34.50 20.35 9.61
CA GLY A 782 -35.73 20.56 8.85
C GLY A 782 -36.89 19.68 9.28
N LEU A 783 -36.91 19.15 10.52
CA LEU A 783 -38.09 18.47 11.03
C LEU A 783 -39.28 19.44 11.10
N PRO A 784 -40.57 19.02 10.84
CA PRO A 784 -41.74 19.88 10.89
C PRO A 784 -41.88 20.55 12.24
N LYS A 785 -42.24 21.85 12.24
CA LYS A 785 -42.33 22.65 13.45
C LYS A 785 -43.29 22.07 14.49
N ASP A 786 -44.38 21.45 14.04
CA ASP A 786 -45.37 20.82 14.93
C ASP A 786 -44.76 19.60 15.66
N VAL A 787 -43.90 18.83 15.00
CA VAL A 787 -43.17 17.69 15.60
C VAL A 787 -42.20 18.20 16.67
N ILE A 788 -41.44 19.25 16.35
CA ILE A 788 -40.51 19.89 17.30
C ILE A 788 -41.24 20.45 18.51
N LYS A 789 -42.38 21.13 18.30
CA LYS A 789 -43.22 21.67 19.38
C LYS A 789 -43.72 20.56 20.31
N ARG A 790 -44.21 19.47 19.74
CA ARG A 790 -44.67 18.30 20.51
C ARG A 790 -43.50 17.61 21.26
N ALA A 791 -42.35 17.48 20.63
CA ALA A 791 -41.16 16.94 21.27
C ALA A 791 -40.68 17.78 22.46
N ARG A 792 -40.69 19.14 22.34
CA ARG A 792 -40.39 20.06 23.46
C ARG A 792 -41.39 19.90 24.62
N GLN A 793 -42.66 19.75 24.30
CA GLN A 793 -43.68 19.54 25.32
C GLN A 793 -43.41 18.19 26.03
N LYS A 794 -43.13 17.12 25.28
CA LYS A 794 -42.87 15.80 25.86
C LYS A 794 -41.60 15.79 26.71
N LEU A 795 -40.56 16.48 26.28
CA LEU A 795 -39.33 16.63 27.06
C LEU A 795 -39.59 17.24 28.42
N ARG A 796 -40.34 18.34 28.46
CA ARG A 796 -40.76 18.99 29.73
C ARG A 796 -41.59 18.07 30.64
N GLU A 797 -42.50 17.25 30.06
CA GLU A 797 -43.27 16.24 30.82
C GLU A 797 -42.35 15.21 31.46
N LEU A 798 -41.34 14.72 30.70
CA LEU A 798 -40.39 13.77 31.19
C LEU A 798 -39.44 14.35 32.26
N GLU A 799 -38.96 15.56 32.06
CA GLU A 799 -38.18 16.31 33.06
C GLU A 799 -38.91 16.53 34.36
N ASN A 800 -40.22 16.88 34.30
CA ASN A 800 -41.07 17.08 35.48
C ASN A 800 -41.36 15.77 36.23
N LEU A 801 -41.48 14.63 35.52
CA LEU A 801 -41.60 13.29 36.12
C LEU A 801 -40.33 12.87 36.87
N SER A 802 -39.17 13.23 36.35
CA SER A 802 -37.86 12.97 36.98
C SER A 802 -37.61 13.89 38.20
N GLY A 803 -38.12 15.12 38.17
CA GLY A 803 -37.95 16.13 39.22
C GLY A 803 -38.66 15.86 40.53
N ASN A 804 -39.69 15.04 40.53
CA ASN A 804 -40.41 14.63 41.76
C ASN A 804 -39.72 13.51 42.54
N ALA A 805 -38.62 12.98 42.06
CA ALA A 805 -37.86 11.87 42.67
C ALA A 805 -36.60 12.31 43.46
N SER A 806 -36.21 13.59 43.42
CA SER A 806 -34.98 14.05 44.10
C SER A 806 -35.15 15.47 44.66
N ALA A 807 -35.77 15.61 45.82
CA ALA A 807 -35.69 16.83 46.62
C ALA A 807 -34.40 16.81 47.45
N THR A 808 -33.27 17.13 46.82
CA THR A 808 -32.10 17.75 47.48
C THR A 808 -31.29 18.51 46.43
N GLN A 809 -31.23 19.80 46.68
CA GLN A 809 -30.53 20.85 45.96
C GLN A 809 -29.33 20.44 45.12
N VAL A 810 -29.39 20.63 43.80
CA VAL A 810 -28.32 21.20 42.99
C VAL A 810 -28.95 22.05 41.90
N ASP A 811 -28.49 23.28 41.82
CA ASP A 811 -28.93 24.34 40.92
C ASP A 811 -28.73 23.92 39.44
N GLY A 812 -29.81 24.02 38.66
CA GLY A 812 -29.74 24.29 37.23
C GLY A 812 -29.56 23.16 36.23
N THR A 813 -30.68 22.74 35.68
CA THR A 813 -30.95 22.58 34.23
C THR A 813 -30.38 21.41 33.47
N GLN A 814 -30.26 20.20 33.98
CA GLN A 814 -30.64 19.02 33.25
C GLN A 814 -30.88 17.82 34.17
N MET A 815 -32.09 17.31 34.13
CA MET A 815 -32.46 16.18 34.96
C MET A 815 -32.23 14.87 34.25
N SER A 816 -31.59 14.00 35.00
CA SER A 816 -31.48 12.55 34.74
C SER A 816 -32.88 11.95 34.39
N LEU A 817 -32.94 11.21 33.29
CA LEU A 817 -34.09 10.39 32.92
C LEU A 817 -34.17 9.13 33.83
N LEU A 818 -34.21 9.36 35.15
CA LEU A 818 -34.53 8.31 36.09
C LEU A 818 -36.06 8.22 36.21
N LEU A 819 -36.68 7.39 35.34
CA LEU A 819 -37.98 6.83 35.66
C LEU A 819 -37.79 5.95 36.92
N PRO A 820 -38.70 6.04 37.94
CA PRO A 820 -38.69 5.10 39.03
C PRO A 820 -38.92 3.72 38.40
N GLY A 821 -37.86 2.94 38.33
CA GLY A 821 -37.97 1.51 38.14
C GLY A 821 -38.90 1.03 39.26
N GLN A 822 -39.96 0.29 38.95
CA GLN A 822 -40.49 -0.65 39.92
C GLN A 822 -39.26 -1.38 40.48
N GLU A 823 -39.00 -1.28 41.75
CA GLU A 823 -38.13 -2.14 42.46
C GLU A 823 -38.65 -3.55 42.13
N GLU A 824 -38.04 -4.22 41.16
CA GLU A 824 -38.11 -5.68 41.08
C GLU A 824 -37.44 -6.15 42.37
N THR A 825 -38.26 -6.43 43.38
CA THR A 825 -37.78 -7.11 44.56
C THR A 825 -37.04 -8.37 44.12
N SER A 826 -35.78 -8.47 44.52
CA SER A 826 -34.98 -9.64 44.22
C SER A 826 -35.76 -10.89 44.55
N PRO A 827 -35.81 -11.93 43.70
CA PRO A 827 -36.50 -13.20 44.00
C PRO A 827 -36.09 -13.81 45.35
N ALA A 828 -34.90 -13.48 45.82
CA ALA A 828 -34.42 -13.86 47.14
C ALA A 828 -35.10 -13.10 48.27
N VAL A 829 -35.42 -11.80 48.07
CA VAL A 829 -36.10 -10.96 49.08
C VAL A 829 -37.57 -11.37 49.15
N GLU A 830 -38.24 -11.64 48.03
CA GLU A 830 -39.63 -12.18 48.04
C GLU A 830 -39.72 -13.52 48.70
N ALA A 831 -38.77 -14.42 48.46
CA ALA A 831 -38.75 -15.72 49.12
C ALA A 831 -38.42 -15.62 50.62
N LEU A 832 -37.66 -14.62 51.03
CA LEU A 832 -37.35 -14.35 52.45
C LEU A 832 -38.56 -13.73 53.20
N GLU A 833 -39.30 -12.80 52.58
CA GLU A 833 -40.52 -12.20 53.15
C GLU A 833 -41.65 -13.19 53.29
N ALA A 834 -41.73 -14.20 52.41
CA ALA A 834 -42.74 -15.23 52.45
C ALA A 834 -42.41 -16.33 53.49
N LEU A 835 -41.25 -16.26 54.15
CA LEU A 835 -40.77 -17.26 55.09
C LEU A 835 -41.17 -16.96 56.52
N ASP A 836 -41.81 -17.89 57.21
CA ASP A 836 -42.06 -17.83 58.67
C ASP A 836 -41.00 -18.65 59.41
N PRO A 837 -40.00 -17.95 60.04
CA PRO A 837 -38.84 -18.66 60.70
C PRO A 837 -39.26 -19.58 61.85
N ASP A 838 -40.37 -19.24 62.53
CA ASP A 838 -40.81 -19.97 63.69
C ASP A 838 -41.50 -21.31 63.37
N SER A 839 -41.89 -21.51 62.11
CA SER A 839 -42.51 -22.72 61.61
C SER A 839 -41.51 -23.76 61.06
N LEU A 840 -40.19 -23.43 61.02
CA LEU A 840 -39.17 -24.24 60.39
C LEU A 840 -38.43 -25.16 61.34
N THR A 841 -38.25 -26.43 60.94
CA THR A 841 -37.29 -27.33 61.60
C THR A 841 -35.86 -26.96 61.22
N PRO A 842 -34.82 -27.31 62.00
CA PRO A 842 -33.43 -27.01 61.68
C PRO A 842 -32.96 -27.53 60.31
N ARG A 843 -33.49 -28.63 59.86
CA ARG A 843 -33.20 -29.21 58.55
C ARG A 843 -33.84 -28.38 57.41
N GLN A 844 -35.05 -27.96 57.58
CA GLN A 844 -35.76 -27.09 56.63
C GLN A 844 -35.13 -25.69 56.59
N ALA A 845 -34.66 -25.17 57.70
CA ALA A 845 -33.92 -23.90 57.71
C ALA A 845 -32.61 -23.95 56.88
N LEU A 846 -31.87 -25.07 56.96
CA LEU A 846 -30.69 -25.28 56.16
C LEU A 846 -31.03 -25.39 54.65
N GLU A 847 -32.10 -26.11 54.27
CA GLU A 847 -32.57 -26.22 52.90
C GLU A 847 -33.01 -24.85 52.34
N TRP A 848 -33.62 -24.03 53.15
CA TRP A 848 -34.02 -22.67 52.78
C TRP A 848 -32.80 -21.73 52.60
N ILE A 849 -31.73 -21.88 53.41
CA ILE A 849 -30.49 -21.11 53.21
C ILE A 849 -29.85 -21.43 51.85
N TYR A 850 -29.79 -22.73 51.47
CA TYR A 850 -29.30 -23.13 50.16
C TYR A 850 -30.18 -22.62 49.01
N ARG A 851 -31.51 -22.62 49.21
CA ARG A 851 -32.44 -22.09 48.21
C ARG A 851 -32.31 -20.56 48.03
N LEU A 852 -32.21 -19.82 49.12
CA LEU A 852 -31.94 -18.38 49.07
C LEU A 852 -30.59 -18.04 48.42
N LYS A 853 -29.54 -18.82 48.71
CA LYS A 853 -28.23 -18.68 48.11
C LYS A 853 -28.23 -18.91 46.58
N ASN A 854 -29.12 -19.76 46.07
CA ASN A 854 -29.28 -20.00 44.63
C ASN A 854 -30.18 -18.96 43.94
N LEU A 855 -30.89 -18.12 44.70
CA LEU A 855 -31.73 -17.06 44.19
C LEU A 855 -31.02 -15.66 44.17
N VAL A 856 -29.85 -15.57 44.82
CA VAL A 856 -28.93 -14.43 44.77
C VAL A 856 -27.91 -14.67 43.66
#